data_65d061ec64525229d954ace8714ab15f
#
_entry.id   65d061ec64525229d954ace8714ab15f
#
_cell.length_a   1.000
_cell.length_b   1.000
_cell.length_c   1.000
_cell.angle_alpha   90.00
_cell.angle_beta   90.00
_cell.angle_gamma   90.00
#
_symmetry.space_group_name_H-M   'P 1'
#
loop_
_entity.id
_entity.type
_entity.pdbx_description
1 polymer ?
#
loop_
_entity_poly.entity_id
_entity_poly.type
_entity_poly.pdbx_seq_one_letter_code
_entity_poly.pdbx_strand_id
1 'polypeptide(L)'
;VIRIDRREFLRASAAGAASIALGLWKLGPAAAAPGAVAAAAKAYGDWRDVYRQKWTWDRVVRSSHFVNCWYQAHCAWDVYVKDGMVWREEQVAEYEQIKPNIPDANPRGCQKGACFSERMYDAARVRYPLKRVGERGSGKWKRISWDEANREIADAMIDTIVEHGTERIVWELGPLYTEGTMTAAHQRHAILLDSTNLDMNTEIGDGHRGTAETFGKITFERSADDYFYSDLILIWGGNPLYTQIPNAHYLTEARYNGARIVCIAPDYSASSVHTDLFVPVMPGCDAALGLSIAQVLVEEDRIDRAFLAEQTDFALLVREDTRRYLRRADVVKGGSDEELYFWDRAQGLTLVPKRTLALEGLAPELEGRFEVTLADGSKVFVRTVFSVFAERLADYAPEKASQMCGTPPNTIRRLARMLADAKSAAMVTTSNFAKYYHGNLIERTQALVFALTGNYGKKGSGYVGFPWLDQDGLEPFIMEMFSISDLMNPTAIKTLGGMFMNKVKWKLQGYTDEMIAFEGARDVLKTGRMTSGAMFWYIHGGLLEASKDLEKWDPYLKRPVSEVLQESLDKEWQSVWPRPGNDPKMLFVLGGNPLRRVRCYPLILKNLWPKLHTIVTLDWRMTSTALQSDYVLPAAGWYERNDHKWVTTLMPYIHSGEKATTYYEARSDWEIISRLTETIDRRAAERGVTKFVDRFGGERTFEGLYRQFSNDGTYGHEDDEKVAARMIEHATNLGGVKWEDLKKKGFHRFSSIGNSMGSIGNATDIPADDTITPLTKHVFEKMPYPTLSRRIQFYLDQELYLEMGEELPVHKAPPTAGGNYPLTLTGGHTRWSIHSAWRDDKLMLELQRGEPVMYMSVEDALDRGVADAARVRVFNDIDEFEVIAKVSPSVRRGQVIIYHAWENFQFKNGKGFQNLIPAPLNAVELAGGQFHLRPITIALQPSHTDRDTRVEVQPA
;
A
#
# COMPACT_ATOMS: atom_id res chain seq x y z
N VAL A 1 -13.87 49.61 10.29
CA VAL A 1 -15.09 48.81 10.46
C VAL A 1 -16.25 49.58 9.94
N ILE A 2 -16.68 49.32 8.71
CA ILE A 2 -17.87 49.95 8.12
C ILE A 2 -19.07 49.25 8.74
N ARG A 3 -19.87 49.98 9.56
CA ARG A 3 -21.15 49.47 10.03
C ARG A 3 -22.18 49.74 8.93
N ILE A 4 -22.63 48.68 8.30
CA ILE A 4 -23.76 48.70 7.34
C ILE A 4 -25.02 48.46 8.17
N ASP A 5 -25.99 49.39 8.05
CA ASP A 5 -27.32 49.27 8.65
C ASP A 5 -28.08 48.08 8.03
N ARG A 6 -28.88 47.42 8.83
CA ARG A 6 -29.68 46.24 8.38
C ARG A 6 -30.59 46.57 7.18
N ARG A 7 -31.06 47.82 7.05
CA ARG A 7 -31.85 48.28 5.88
C ARG A 7 -30.99 48.47 4.62
N GLU A 8 -29.74 48.97 4.79
CA GLU A 8 -28.79 49.09 3.68
C GLU A 8 -28.29 47.72 3.20
N PHE A 9 -28.05 46.78 4.14
CA PHE A 9 -27.74 45.41 3.82
C PHE A 9 -28.87 44.73 3.06
N LEU A 10 -30.12 44.90 3.47
CA LEU A 10 -31.25 44.33 2.78
C LEU A 10 -31.49 44.97 1.41
N ARG A 11 -31.23 46.25 1.23
CA ARG A 11 -31.29 46.93 -0.08
C ARG A 11 -30.18 46.51 -1.01
N ALA A 12 -28.95 46.38 -0.49
CA ALA A 12 -27.79 45.86 -1.25
C ALA A 12 -27.98 44.40 -1.62
N SER A 13 -28.54 43.59 -0.72
CA SER A 13 -28.85 42.18 -0.97
C SER A 13 -29.99 42.01 -1.99
N ALA A 14 -31.01 42.88 -1.96
CA ALA A 14 -32.08 42.85 -2.92
C ALA A 14 -31.62 43.33 -4.31
N ALA A 15 -30.75 44.34 -4.38
CA ALA A 15 -30.15 44.80 -5.64
C ALA A 15 -29.16 43.78 -6.18
N GLY A 16 -28.37 43.13 -5.33
CA GLY A 16 -27.48 42.02 -5.67
C GLY A 16 -28.24 40.80 -6.15
N ALA A 17 -29.33 40.44 -5.47
CA ALA A 17 -30.22 39.34 -5.90
C ALA A 17 -30.91 39.62 -7.21
N ALA A 18 -31.33 40.83 -7.46
CA ALA A 18 -31.91 41.24 -8.75
C ALA A 18 -30.87 41.21 -9.88
N SER A 19 -29.65 41.65 -9.64
CA SER A 19 -28.53 41.60 -10.60
C SER A 19 -28.09 40.16 -10.91
N ILE A 20 -28.11 39.30 -9.91
CA ILE A 20 -27.79 37.87 -10.04
C ILE A 20 -28.94 37.11 -10.71
N ALA A 21 -30.20 37.45 -10.38
CA ALA A 21 -31.40 36.84 -10.96
C ALA A 21 -31.56 37.11 -12.46
N LEU A 22 -31.05 38.26 -12.93
CA LEU A 22 -31.24 38.65 -14.34
C LEU A 22 -30.21 38.04 -15.28
N GLY A 23 -29.10 37.44 -14.79
CA GLY A 23 -28.08 36.77 -15.64
C GLY A 23 -27.50 37.65 -16.76
N LEU A 24 -27.76 38.96 -16.69
CA LEU A 24 -27.59 39.91 -17.81
C LEU A 24 -26.16 40.43 -18.02
N TRP A 25 -25.19 39.95 -17.25
CA TRP A 25 -23.79 40.42 -17.32
C TRP A 25 -23.02 39.93 -18.56
N LYS A 26 -23.59 39.07 -19.40
CA LYS A 26 -22.94 38.56 -20.61
C LYS A 26 -23.68 38.80 -21.92
N LEU A 27 -24.82 39.47 -21.90
CA LEU A 27 -25.49 39.90 -23.14
C LEU A 27 -25.25 41.39 -23.28
N GLY A 28 -24.50 41.75 -24.30
CA GLY A 28 -24.37 43.15 -24.71
C GLY A 28 -25.75 43.78 -24.95
N PRO A 29 -25.91 45.13 -24.93
CA PRO A 29 -27.20 45.81 -24.88
C PRO A 29 -28.15 45.62 -26.06
N ALA A 30 -27.86 44.75 -26.99
CA ALA A 30 -28.58 44.64 -28.26
C ALA A 30 -29.45 43.36 -28.42
N ALA A 31 -29.61 42.49 -27.44
CA ALA A 31 -30.26 41.21 -27.70
C ALA A 31 -31.36 40.75 -26.72
N ALA A 32 -31.80 41.55 -25.79
CA ALA A 32 -32.94 41.19 -24.93
C ALA A 32 -34.22 41.85 -25.42
N ALA A 33 -34.99 41.18 -26.26
CA ALA A 33 -36.35 41.63 -26.56
C ALA A 33 -37.16 41.67 -25.23
N PRO A 34 -38.02 42.70 -25.02
CA PRO A 34 -38.77 42.84 -23.76
C PRO A 34 -39.63 41.63 -23.36
N GLY A 35 -39.97 40.78 -24.32
CA GLY A 35 -40.71 39.55 -24.12
C GLY A 35 -39.90 38.41 -23.48
N ALA A 36 -38.58 38.34 -23.74
CA ALA A 36 -37.71 37.28 -23.17
C ALA A 36 -37.44 37.54 -21.69
N VAL A 37 -37.33 38.81 -21.29
CA VAL A 37 -37.16 39.19 -19.86
C VAL A 37 -38.45 38.93 -19.07
N ALA A 38 -39.62 39.22 -19.67
CA ALA A 38 -40.91 38.95 -19.07
C ALA A 38 -41.21 37.44 -18.97
N ALA A 39 -40.77 36.65 -19.95
CA ALA A 39 -40.89 35.19 -19.91
C ALA A 39 -39.96 34.55 -18.84
N ALA A 40 -38.73 35.06 -18.70
CA ALA A 40 -37.80 34.60 -17.66
C ALA A 40 -38.31 34.97 -16.25
N ALA A 41 -38.85 36.18 -16.05
CA ALA A 41 -39.42 36.61 -14.79
C ALA A 41 -40.68 35.82 -14.37
N LYS A 42 -41.43 35.27 -15.32
CA LYS A 42 -42.60 34.40 -15.06
C LYS A 42 -42.21 32.95 -14.70
N ALA A 43 -41.00 32.54 -14.92
CA ALA A 43 -40.54 31.18 -14.68
C ALA A 43 -40.19 30.89 -13.21
N TYR A 44 -40.10 31.89 -12.34
CA TYR A 44 -39.81 31.75 -10.92
C TYR A 44 -41.04 31.96 -10.08
N GLY A 45 -41.69 30.86 -9.69
CA GLY A 45 -42.79 30.90 -8.71
C GLY A 45 -42.27 30.97 -7.26
N ASP A 46 -41.05 30.59 -7.04
CA ASP A 46 -40.37 30.50 -5.72
C ASP A 46 -38.87 30.79 -5.86
N TRP A 47 -38.23 31.32 -4.81
CA TRP A 47 -36.77 31.55 -4.80
C TRP A 47 -35.94 30.29 -5.11
N ARG A 48 -36.48 29.10 -4.81
CA ARG A 48 -35.85 27.79 -5.11
C ARG A 48 -35.77 27.55 -6.62
N ASP A 49 -36.67 28.12 -7.42
CA ASP A 49 -36.65 27.94 -8.86
C ASP A 49 -35.44 28.63 -9.49
N VAL A 50 -34.88 29.69 -8.85
CA VAL A 50 -33.64 30.33 -9.24
C VAL A 50 -32.47 29.33 -9.12
N TYR A 51 -32.43 28.59 -8.07
CA TYR A 51 -31.43 27.54 -7.88
C TYR A 51 -31.63 26.42 -8.88
N ARG A 52 -32.86 25.93 -9.06
CA ARG A 52 -33.17 24.84 -9.99
C ARG A 52 -32.76 25.18 -11.42
N GLN A 53 -32.93 26.37 -11.90
CA GLN A 53 -32.52 26.78 -13.26
C GLN A 53 -31.00 26.95 -13.40
N LYS A 54 -30.28 27.32 -12.35
CA LYS A 54 -28.81 27.34 -12.35
C LYS A 54 -28.20 25.96 -12.31
N TRP A 55 -28.93 24.99 -11.79
CA TRP A 55 -28.51 23.60 -11.64
C TRP A 55 -28.97 22.78 -12.84
N THR A 56 -28.58 23.21 -14.05
CA THR A 56 -28.81 22.48 -15.30
C THR A 56 -27.54 21.81 -15.74
N TRP A 57 -27.66 20.66 -16.34
CA TRP A 57 -26.59 19.87 -16.95
C TRP A 57 -27.10 19.17 -18.19
N ASP A 58 -26.16 18.76 -19.06
CA ASP A 58 -26.48 18.10 -20.31
C ASP A 58 -26.66 16.60 -20.10
N ARG A 59 -25.80 16.03 -19.23
CA ARG A 59 -25.86 14.62 -18.84
C ARG A 59 -25.21 14.39 -17.49
N VAL A 60 -25.51 13.22 -16.90
CA VAL A 60 -24.85 12.68 -15.72
C VAL A 60 -24.22 11.35 -16.11
N VAL A 61 -22.98 11.13 -15.75
CA VAL A 61 -22.30 9.84 -15.90
C VAL A 61 -21.88 9.30 -14.55
N ARG A 62 -21.86 7.98 -14.41
CA ARG A 62 -21.41 7.32 -13.20
C ARG A 62 -19.90 7.03 -13.30
N SER A 63 -19.10 7.57 -12.39
CA SER A 63 -17.66 7.42 -12.43
C SER A 63 -17.04 7.25 -11.05
N SER A 64 -15.73 7.06 -10.99
CA SER A 64 -14.97 6.85 -9.75
C SER A 64 -13.61 7.53 -9.83
N HIS A 65 -13.00 7.76 -8.67
CA HIS A 65 -11.58 8.13 -8.58
C HIS A 65 -10.77 6.88 -8.30
N PHE A 66 -9.95 6.45 -9.26
CA PHE A 66 -9.13 5.25 -9.10
C PHE A 66 -7.81 5.50 -8.35
N VAL A 67 -7.73 6.64 -7.68
CA VAL A 67 -6.60 6.98 -6.82
C VAL A 67 -6.41 5.95 -5.70
N ASN A 68 -5.19 5.82 -5.20
CA ASN A 68 -4.86 4.89 -4.13
C ASN A 68 -5.44 5.32 -2.77
N CYS A 69 -6.76 5.26 -2.65
CA CYS A 69 -7.50 5.35 -1.39
C CYS A 69 -7.57 3.97 -0.72
N TRP A 70 -6.42 3.35 -0.41
CA TRP A 70 -6.32 1.93 -0.14
C TRP A 70 -7.35 1.43 0.88
N TYR A 71 -7.28 1.86 2.14
CA TYR A 71 -8.14 1.31 3.19
C TYR A 71 -9.60 1.79 3.19
N GLN A 72 -9.96 2.78 2.41
CA GLN A 72 -11.33 3.26 2.28
C GLN A 72 -12.04 2.73 1.03
N ALA A 73 -11.29 2.05 0.15
CA ALA A 73 -11.74 1.31 -1.03
C ALA A 73 -12.76 2.04 -1.92
N HIS A 74 -12.41 3.16 -2.47
CA HIS A 74 -13.10 3.87 -3.56
C HIS A 74 -14.58 4.25 -3.33
N CYS A 75 -15.06 5.14 -4.17
CA CYS A 75 -16.42 5.69 -4.10
C CYS A 75 -16.93 5.89 -5.52
N ALA A 76 -18.20 5.57 -5.74
CA ALA A 76 -18.87 5.94 -6.97
C ALA A 76 -19.40 7.37 -6.87
N TRP A 77 -19.38 8.09 -7.98
CA TRP A 77 -19.79 9.50 -8.10
C TRP A 77 -20.73 9.69 -9.29
N ASP A 78 -21.78 10.47 -9.08
CA ASP A 78 -22.56 11.05 -10.16
C ASP A 78 -21.85 12.32 -10.64
N VAL A 79 -21.35 12.27 -11.87
CA VAL A 79 -20.54 13.33 -12.49
C VAL A 79 -21.40 14.11 -13.47
N TYR A 80 -21.62 15.38 -13.17
CA TYR A 80 -22.49 16.27 -13.92
C TYR A 80 -21.70 17.01 -14.99
N VAL A 81 -22.10 16.84 -16.26
CA VAL A 81 -21.45 17.47 -17.42
C VAL A 81 -22.33 18.56 -17.94
N LYS A 82 -21.75 19.76 -18.17
CA LYS A 82 -22.40 20.91 -18.76
C LYS A 82 -21.49 21.57 -19.81
N ASP A 83 -22.01 21.80 -20.99
CA ASP A 83 -21.27 22.40 -22.12
C ASP A 83 -19.95 21.63 -22.39
N GLY A 84 -19.99 20.30 -22.29
CA GLY A 84 -18.84 19.41 -22.49
C GLY A 84 -17.82 19.41 -21.36
N MET A 85 -18.03 20.15 -20.28
CA MET A 85 -17.15 20.20 -19.12
C MET A 85 -17.77 19.51 -17.89
N VAL A 86 -16.96 18.83 -17.11
CA VAL A 86 -17.38 18.36 -15.79
C VAL A 86 -17.60 19.58 -14.90
N TRP A 87 -18.79 19.70 -14.40
CA TRP A 87 -19.20 20.88 -13.63
C TRP A 87 -19.19 20.64 -12.14
N ARG A 88 -19.57 19.44 -11.70
CA ARG A 88 -19.56 19.00 -10.31
C ARG A 88 -19.69 17.48 -10.23
N GLU A 89 -19.49 16.94 -9.06
CA GLU A 89 -19.77 15.56 -8.70
C GLU A 89 -20.57 15.47 -7.41
N GLU A 90 -21.37 14.41 -7.28
CA GLU A 90 -22.07 14.02 -6.05
C GLU A 90 -21.81 12.56 -5.73
N GLN A 91 -21.65 12.25 -4.45
CA GLN A 91 -21.44 10.88 -4.03
C GLN A 91 -22.69 10.02 -4.25
N VAL A 92 -22.48 8.82 -4.74
CA VAL A 92 -23.56 7.83 -4.88
C VAL A 92 -23.89 7.24 -3.52
N ALA A 93 -25.17 7.20 -3.18
CA ALA A 93 -25.71 6.68 -1.93
C ALA A 93 -26.68 5.52 -2.18
N GLU A 94 -26.30 4.58 -3.06
CA GLU A 94 -27.12 3.47 -3.52
C GLU A 94 -26.51 2.11 -3.16
N TYR A 95 -25.51 2.08 -2.25
CA TYR A 95 -24.90 0.83 -1.78
C TYR A 95 -25.94 0.05 -0.94
N GLU A 96 -26.10 -1.22 -1.29
CA GLU A 96 -27.09 -2.07 -0.64
C GLU A 96 -26.62 -2.51 0.76
N GLN A 97 -27.53 -2.56 1.69
CA GLN A 97 -27.30 -3.16 3.00
C GLN A 97 -27.15 -4.68 2.84
N ILE A 98 -26.07 -5.25 3.37
CA ILE A 98 -25.78 -6.69 3.24
C ILE A 98 -26.74 -7.53 4.10
N LYS A 99 -26.98 -7.07 5.34
CA LYS A 99 -27.88 -7.72 6.29
C LYS A 99 -28.70 -6.67 7.04
N PRO A 100 -29.95 -6.96 7.45
CA PRO A 100 -30.84 -5.99 8.08
C PRO A 100 -30.27 -5.26 9.30
N ASN A 101 -29.33 -5.87 10.01
CA ASN A 101 -28.75 -5.31 11.24
C ASN A 101 -27.31 -4.83 11.08
N ILE A 102 -26.76 -4.87 9.88
CA ILE A 102 -25.39 -4.40 9.61
C ILE A 102 -25.47 -3.05 8.89
N PRO A 103 -24.68 -2.04 9.29
CA PRO A 103 -24.66 -0.76 8.61
C PRO A 103 -24.30 -0.93 7.13
N ASP A 104 -24.99 -0.18 6.25
CA ASP A 104 -24.64 -0.11 4.84
C ASP A 104 -23.40 0.74 4.59
N ALA A 105 -22.95 0.82 3.34
CA ALA A 105 -21.76 1.58 2.97
C ALA A 105 -22.05 3.06 2.69
N ASN A 106 -23.28 3.53 2.88
CA ASN A 106 -23.67 4.91 2.59
C ASN A 106 -23.51 5.84 3.82
N PRO A 107 -23.24 7.12 3.61
CA PRO A 107 -22.73 7.71 2.37
C PRO A 107 -21.26 7.39 2.14
N ARG A 108 -20.84 7.15 0.89
CA ARG A 108 -19.43 6.95 0.53
C ARG A 108 -18.92 8.15 -0.23
N GLY A 109 -17.97 8.82 0.35
CA GLY A 109 -17.32 9.98 -0.26
C GLY A 109 -16.51 10.74 0.76
N CYS A 110 -15.74 11.68 0.30
CA CYS A 110 -14.99 12.60 1.14
C CYS A 110 -14.83 13.95 0.42
N GLN A 111 -14.42 14.97 1.16
CA GLN A 111 -14.23 16.32 0.63
C GLN A 111 -13.26 16.40 -0.56
N LYS A 112 -12.27 15.50 -0.64
CA LYS A 112 -11.33 15.44 -1.76
C LYS A 112 -12.02 14.97 -3.05
N GLY A 113 -12.82 13.92 -2.94
CA GLY A 113 -13.63 13.42 -4.04
C GLY A 113 -14.64 14.43 -4.54
N ALA A 114 -15.28 15.16 -3.64
CA ALA A 114 -16.30 16.16 -3.95
C ALA A 114 -15.77 17.44 -4.60
N CYS A 115 -14.47 17.54 -4.91
CA CYS A 115 -13.87 18.67 -5.62
C CYS A 115 -12.92 18.26 -6.75
N PHE A 116 -13.01 17.03 -7.23
CA PHE A 116 -12.14 16.57 -8.31
C PHE A 116 -12.47 17.29 -9.64
N SER A 117 -13.72 17.67 -9.85
CA SER A 117 -14.14 18.50 -10.99
C SER A 117 -13.34 19.81 -11.11
N GLU A 118 -13.03 20.49 -10.01
CA GLU A 118 -12.16 21.68 -10.03
C GLU A 118 -10.71 21.28 -10.31
N ARG A 119 -10.25 20.18 -9.75
CA ARG A 119 -8.90 19.66 -9.93
C ARG A 119 -8.56 19.31 -11.38
N MET A 120 -9.56 18.86 -12.17
CA MET A 120 -9.38 18.54 -13.58
C MET A 120 -8.89 19.74 -14.39
N TYR A 121 -9.29 20.96 -14.01
CA TYR A 121 -9.01 22.20 -14.73
C TYR A 121 -7.94 23.07 -14.08
N ASP A 122 -7.20 22.52 -13.13
CA ASP A 122 -6.13 23.17 -12.41
C ASP A 122 -5.00 23.66 -13.33
N ALA A 123 -4.32 24.72 -12.92
CA ALA A 123 -3.19 25.29 -13.66
C ALA A 123 -1.99 24.33 -13.79
N ALA A 124 -1.82 23.41 -12.82
CA ALA A 124 -0.77 22.39 -12.85
C ALA A 124 -1.05 21.23 -13.82
N ARG A 125 -2.23 21.22 -14.47
CA ARG A 125 -2.62 20.19 -15.44
C ARG A 125 -1.70 20.18 -16.66
N VAL A 126 -1.15 19.00 -16.97
CA VAL A 126 -0.43 18.77 -18.22
C VAL A 126 -1.44 18.61 -19.37
N ARG A 127 -1.34 19.49 -20.38
CA ARG A 127 -2.33 19.60 -21.47
C ARG A 127 -1.88 19.01 -22.79
N TYR A 128 -0.58 18.94 -22.97
CA TYR A 128 0.10 18.56 -24.22
C TYR A 128 1.34 17.73 -23.88
N PRO A 129 1.83 16.88 -24.80
CA PRO A 129 3.14 16.28 -24.65
C PRO A 129 4.23 17.35 -24.53
N LEU A 130 5.07 17.23 -23.55
CA LEU A 130 6.14 18.17 -23.23
C LEU A 130 7.49 17.48 -23.34
N LYS A 131 8.43 18.15 -24.04
CA LYS A 131 9.84 17.77 -24.10
C LYS A 131 10.68 18.81 -23.37
N ARG A 132 11.59 18.36 -22.54
CA ARG A 132 12.51 19.22 -21.81
C ARG A 132 13.44 19.99 -22.74
N VAL A 133 13.70 21.24 -22.40
CA VAL A 133 14.69 22.12 -23.06
C VAL A 133 15.70 22.59 -22.01
N GLY A 134 16.97 22.24 -22.19
CA GLY A 134 18.00 22.53 -21.22
C GLY A 134 18.21 21.42 -20.19
N GLU A 135 18.70 21.75 -19.00
CA GLU A 135 18.96 20.77 -17.93
C GLU A 135 17.70 20.25 -17.27
N ARG A 136 17.74 19.02 -16.75
CA ARG A 136 16.65 18.45 -15.93
C ARG A 136 16.41 19.33 -14.69
N GLY A 137 15.16 19.56 -14.34
CA GLY A 137 14.79 20.43 -13.23
C GLY A 137 14.78 21.93 -13.55
N SER A 138 15.21 22.36 -14.76
CA SER A 138 15.21 23.78 -15.14
C SER A 138 13.81 24.39 -15.34
N GLY A 139 12.77 23.55 -15.39
CA GLY A 139 11.39 23.98 -15.62
C GLY A 139 11.12 24.49 -17.05
N LYS A 140 12.04 24.27 -18.01
CA LYS A 140 11.92 24.73 -19.38
C LYS A 140 11.42 23.61 -20.29
N TRP A 141 10.26 23.84 -20.91
CA TRP A 141 9.56 22.85 -21.71
C TRP A 141 9.22 23.38 -23.10
N LYS A 142 9.28 22.48 -24.09
CA LYS A 142 8.74 22.68 -25.44
C LYS A 142 7.54 21.77 -25.59
N ARG A 143 6.40 22.32 -26.04
CA ARG A 143 5.29 21.48 -26.54
C ARG A 143 5.73 20.77 -27.81
N ILE A 144 5.47 19.48 -27.89
CA ILE A 144 5.69 18.64 -29.08
C ILE A 144 4.38 17.94 -29.45
N SER A 145 4.32 17.35 -30.65
CA SER A 145 3.19 16.50 -31.02
C SER A 145 3.30 15.11 -30.38
N TRP A 146 2.20 14.39 -30.29
CA TRP A 146 2.19 13.00 -29.89
C TRP A 146 3.06 12.12 -30.81
N ASP A 147 3.03 12.39 -32.14
CA ASP A 147 3.85 11.63 -33.10
C ASP A 147 5.34 11.87 -32.88
N GLU A 148 5.74 13.12 -32.58
CA GLU A 148 7.13 13.45 -32.23
C GLU A 148 7.53 12.76 -30.93
N ALA A 149 6.70 12.80 -29.89
CA ALA A 149 6.96 12.15 -28.62
C ALA A 149 7.09 10.63 -28.79
N ASN A 150 6.11 9.98 -29.41
CA ASN A 150 6.11 8.53 -29.62
C ASN A 150 7.33 8.07 -30.44
N ARG A 151 7.68 8.79 -31.50
CA ARG A 151 8.84 8.47 -32.34
C ARG A 151 10.14 8.53 -31.55
N GLU A 152 10.39 9.62 -30.82
CA GLU A 152 11.64 9.83 -30.11
C GLU A 152 11.76 8.84 -28.92
N ILE A 153 10.68 8.57 -28.21
CA ILE A 153 10.65 7.60 -27.12
C ILE A 153 10.84 6.18 -27.66
N ALA A 154 10.18 5.81 -28.76
CA ALA A 154 10.33 4.51 -29.41
C ALA A 154 11.78 4.29 -29.90
N ASP A 155 12.38 5.28 -30.54
CA ASP A 155 13.78 5.20 -30.97
C ASP A 155 14.72 4.99 -29.77
N ALA A 156 14.53 5.74 -28.66
CA ALA A 156 15.30 5.58 -27.43
C ALA A 156 15.13 4.19 -26.78
N MET A 157 13.91 3.62 -26.85
CA MET A 157 13.65 2.26 -26.37
C MET A 157 14.36 1.21 -27.21
N ILE A 158 14.27 1.30 -28.55
CA ILE A 158 14.94 0.39 -29.47
C ILE A 158 16.45 0.43 -29.24
N ASP A 159 17.06 1.64 -29.16
CA ASP A 159 18.48 1.80 -28.91
C ASP A 159 18.88 1.20 -27.55
N THR A 160 18.10 1.47 -26.50
CA THR A 160 18.38 0.90 -25.17
C THR A 160 18.33 -0.62 -25.18
N ILE A 161 17.35 -1.24 -25.83
CA ILE A 161 17.20 -2.70 -25.91
C ILE A 161 18.39 -3.32 -26.69
N VAL A 162 18.72 -2.72 -27.82
CA VAL A 162 19.76 -3.28 -28.71
C VAL A 162 21.18 -3.08 -28.14
N GLU A 163 21.46 -1.93 -27.56
CA GLU A 163 22.82 -1.57 -27.09
C GLU A 163 23.09 -2.01 -25.65
N HIS A 164 22.05 -2.08 -24.81
CA HIS A 164 22.22 -2.28 -23.37
C HIS A 164 21.45 -3.48 -22.78
N GLY A 165 20.40 -3.94 -23.46
CA GLY A 165 19.53 -5.03 -22.98
C GLY A 165 18.17 -4.59 -22.46
N THR A 166 17.22 -5.52 -22.49
CA THR A 166 15.80 -5.28 -22.16
C THR A 166 15.59 -4.85 -20.71
N GLU A 167 16.37 -5.40 -19.79
CA GLU A 167 16.26 -5.14 -18.36
C GLU A 167 16.71 -3.72 -17.96
N ARG A 168 17.34 -2.97 -18.88
CA ARG A 168 17.78 -1.59 -18.64
C ARG A 168 16.67 -0.56 -18.81
N ILE A 169 15.51 -0.98 -19.35
CA ILE A 169 14.27 -0.19 -19.35
C ILE A 169 13.52 -0.56 -18.07
N VAL A 170 13.37 0.42 -17.19
CA VAL A 170 12.76 0.25 -15.88
C VAL A 170 11.45 1.05 -15.81
N TRP A 171 10.39 0.38 -15.37
CA TRP A 171 9.11 1.00 -15.09
C TRP A 171 8.92 1.16 -13.59
N GLU A 172 8.80 2.40 -13.15
CA GLU A 172 8.36 2.75 -11.82
C GLU A 172 6.84 2.83 -11.83
N LEU A 173 6.21 1.83 -11.22
CA LEU A 173 4.78 1.70 -11.15
C LEU A 173 4.28 2.41 -9.90
N GLY A 174 3.59 3.53 -10.09
CA GLY A 174 3.07 4.31 -8.97
C GLY A 174 1.90 3.63 -8.27
N PRO A 175 1.44 4.21 -7.13
CA PRO A 175 0.29 3.70 -6.39
C PRO A 175 -1.02 3.67 -7.19
N LEU A 176 -1.07 4.27 -8.36
CA LEU A 176 -2.20 4.21 -9.28
C LEU A 176 -2.25 2.92 -10.11
N TYR A 177 -1.22 2.08 -10.04
CA TYR A 177 -1.16 0.80 -10.73
C TYR A 177 -2.18 -0.23 -10.20
N THR A 178 -3.40 0.21 -10.01
CA THR A 178 -4.56 -0.57 -9.59
C THR A 178 -5.76 -0.30 -10.50
N GLU A 179 -5.55 0.51 -11.54
CA GLU A 179 -6.51 0.80 -12.60
C GLU A 179 -6.42 -0.29 -13.66
N GLY A 180 -7.56 -0.82 -14.11
CA GLY A 180 -7.61 -2.00 -14.93
C GLY A 180 -6.95 -1.83 -16.30
N THR A 181 -7.38 -0.80 -17.05
CA THR A 181 -6.89 -0.58 -18.42
C THR A 181 -5.43 -0.12 -18.44
N MET A 182 -4.99 0.67 -17.47
CA MET A 182 -3.58 1.05 -17.31
C MET A 182 -2.70 -0.17 -17.05
N THR A 183 -3.09 -1.00 -16.09
CA THR A 183 -2.35 -2.22 -15.73
C THR A 183 -2.28 -3.18 -16.92
N ALA A 184 -3.39 -3.38 -17.62
CA ALA A 184 -3.46 -4.25 -18.80
C ALA A 184 -2.53 -3.76 -19.92
N ALA A 185 -2.56 -2.47 -20.24
CA ALA A 185 -1.69 -1.88 -21.26
C ALA A 185 -0.21 -2.04 -20.91
N HIS A 186 0.16 -1.67 -19.68
CA HIS A 186 1.53 -1.76 -19.23
C HIS A 186 2.03 -3.23 -19.19
N GLN A 187 1.26 -4.17 -18.64
CA GLN A 187 1.71 -5.56 -18.55
C GLN A 187 1.89 -6.21 -19.94
N ARG A 188 0.96 -5.98 -20.87
CA ARG A 188 1.13 -6.44 -22.25
C ARG A 188 2.42 -5.90 -22.86
N HIS A 189 2.65 -4.61 -22.78
CA HIS A 189 3.85 -3.94 -23.29
C HIS A 189 5.14 -4.48 -22.63
N ALA A 190 5.16 -4.55 -21.30
CA ALA A 190 6.33 -4.99 -20.54
C ALA A 190 6.70 -6.46 -20.81
N ILE A 191 5.72 -7.33 -20.97
CA ILE A 191 5.94 -8.75 -21.33
C ILE A 191 6.53 -8.88 -22.74
N LEU A 192 6.02 -8.12 -23.70
CA LEU A 192 6.49 -8.15 -25.07
C LEU A 192 7.94 -7.67 -25.20
N LEU A 193 8.33 -6.64 -24.48
CA LEU A 193 9.68 -6.05 -24.54
C LEU A 193 10.62 -6.52 -23.43
N ASP A 194 10.16 -7.41 -22.54
CA ASP A 194 10.95 -7.95 -21.42
C ASP A 194 11.57 -6.88 -20.53
N SER A 195 10.87 -5.77 -20.30
CA SER A 195 11.32 -4.68 -19.42
C SER A 195 11.23 -5.03 -17.93
N THR A 196 11.89 -4.24 -17.08
CA THR A 196 11.91 -4.43 -15.62
C THR A 196 10.86 -3.55 -14.95
N ASN A 197 10.14 -4.09 -14.00
CA ASN A 197 9.12 -3.38 -13.22
C ASN A 197 9.53 -3.31 -11.75
N LEU A 198 9.36 -2.14 -11.13
CA LEU A 198 9.62 -1.97 -9.70
C LEU A 198 8.37 -2.35 -8.88
N ASP A 199 8.57 -3.16 -7.86
CA ASP A 199 7.56 -3.41 -6.84
C ASP A 199 7.52 -2.22 -5.87
N MET A 200 6.55 -1.34 -6.05
CA MET A 200 6.44 -0.10 -5.29
C MET A 200 6.10 -0.28 -3.82
N ASN A 201 5.50 -1.41 -3.42
CA ASN A 201 5.00 -1.57 -2.05
C ASN A 201 6.13 -1.49 -1.03
N THR A 202 7.28 -2.06 -1.36
CA THR A 202 8.46 -2.02 -0.50
C THR A 202 9.06 -0.62 -0.41
N GLU A 203 9.09 0.12 -1.50
CA GLU A 203 9.64 1.47 -1.52
C GLU A 203 8.77 2.50 -0.76
N ILE A 204 7.46 2.30 -0.69
CA ILE A 204 6.59 3.18 0.11
C ILE A 204 6.50 2.76 1.59
N GLY A 205 7.15 1.66 1.96
CA GLY A 205 7.14 1.13 3.31
C GLY A 205 5.84 0.39 3.68
N ASP A 206 5.22 -0.33 2.73
CA ASP A 206 4.00 -1.11 2.94
C ASP A 206 4.28 -2.62 2.86
N GLY A 207 5.53 -3.03 3.07
CA GLY A 207 5.95 -4.43 2.97
C GLY A 207 5.44 -5.37 4.09
N HIS A 208 4.87 -4.83 5.17
CA HIS A 208 4.29 -5.58 6.30
C HIS A 208 5.08 -6.82 6.69
N ARG A 209 6.40 -6.65 6.89
CA ARG A 209 7.30 -7.78 7.09
C ARG A 209 6.95 -8.62 8.30
N GLY A 210 6.60 -8.00 9.44
CA GLY A 210 6.23 -8.75 10.64
C GLY A 210 4.98 -9.61 10.45
N THR A 211 4.03 -9.14 9.64
CA THR A 211 2.86 -9.93 9.24
C THR A 211 3.28 -11.14 8.39
N ALA A 212 4.17 -10.93 7.39
CA ALA A 212 4.68 -12.01 6.55
C ALA A 212 5.52 -13.03 7.33
N GLU A 213 6.33 -12.57 8.29
CA GLU A 213 7.11 -13.41 9.20
C GLU A 213 6.22 -14.30 10.07
N THR A 214 5.07 -13.78 10.49
CA THR A 214 4.15 -14.47 11.39
C THR A 214 3.19 -15.41 10.66
N PHE A 215 2.62 -14.98 9.53
CA PHE A 215 1.58 -15.73 8.83
C PHE A 215 2.05 -16.36 7.51
N GLY A 216 3.29 -16.09 7.09
CA GLY A 216 3.80 -16.48 5.77
C GLY A 216 3.20 -15.69 4.62
N LYS A 217 2.38 -14.68 4.91
CA LYS A 217 1.65 -13.82 3.95
C LYS A 217 1.39 -12.44 4.54
N ILE A 218 1.08 -11.49 3.68
CA ILE A 218 0.58 -10.18 4.10
C ILE A 218 -0.88 -9.94 3.70
N THR A 219 -1.37 -10.72 2.73
CA THR A 219 -2.72 -10.56 2.17
C THR A 219 -3.77 -11.24 3.03
N PHE A 220 -4.78 -10.47 3.38
CA PHE A 220 -5.98 -10.91 4.12
C PHE A 220 -7.14 -10.08 3.61
N GLU A 221 -8.34 -10.63 3.48
CA GLU A 221 -9.49 -9.79 3.23
C GLU A 221 -10.35 -9.68 4.48
N ARG A 222 -10.87 -8.50 4.67
CA ARG A 222 -11.88 -8.14 5.66
C ARG A 222 -12.80 -7.09 5.04
N SER A 223 -14.09 -7.16 5.30
CA SER A 223 -14.96 -6.03 5.03
C SER A 223 -15.06 -5.11 6.25
N ALA A 224 -15.16 -3.80 6.01
CA ALA A 224 -15.22 -2.80 7.09
C ALA A 224 -16.49 -2.92 7.94
N ASP A 225 -17.58 -3.43 7.39
CA ASP A 225 -18.82 -3.74 8.09
C ASP A 225 -18.69 -4.91 9.08
N ASP A 226 -17.64 -5.77 8.95
CA ASP A 226 -17.36 -6.84 9.91
C ASP A 226 -17.00 -6.29 11.32
N TYR A 227 -16.48 -5.06 11.42
CA TYR A 227 -16.23 -4.42 12.72
C TYR A 227 -17.48 -4.26 13.58
N PHE A 228 -18.66 -4.29 12.97
CA PHE A 228 -19.94 -4.19 13.69
C PHE A 228 -20.19 -5.38 14.62
N TYR A 229 -19.53 -6.51 14.40
CA TYR A 229 -19.58 -7.69 15.28
C TYR A 229 -18.54 -7.67 16.41
N SER A 230 -17.69 -6.67 16.49
CA SER A 230 -16.63 -6.61 17.51
C SER A 230 -17.18 -6.14 18.85
N ASP A 231 -16.74 -6.76 19.96
CA ASP A 231 -16.93 -6.23 21.32
C ASP A 231 -15.85 -5.19 21.66
N LEU A 232 -14.67 -5.33 21.07
CA LEU A 232 -13.52 -4.46 21.28
C LEU A 232 -12.84 -4.15 19.95
N ILE A 233 -12.61 -2.86 19.68
CA ILE A 233 -11.91 -2.41 18.50
C ILE A 233 -10.68 -1.61 18.92
N LEU A 234 -9.49 -2.04 18.47
CA LEU A 234 -8.24 -1.32 18.68
C LEU A 234 -7.91 -0.47 17.46
N ILE A 235 -7.81 0.84 17.63
CA ILE A 235 -7.19 1.76 16.68
C ILE A 235 -5.73 1.88 17.12
N TRP A 236 -4.87 0.98 16.64
CA TRP A 236 -3.48 0.93 17.07
C TRP A 236 -2.58 1.44 15.95
N GLY A 237 -2.04 2.64 16.16
CA GLY A 237 -1.15 3.31 15.22
C GLY A 237 -1.84 3.86 13.95
N GLY A 238 -3.16 3.99 13.96
CA GLY A 238 -3.95 4.49 12.84
C GLY A 238 -4.73 5.75 13.17
N ASN A 239 -5.19 6.45 12.12
CA ASN A 239 -6.11 7.57 12.24
C ASN A 239 -7.24 7.46 11.20
N PRO A 240 -8.17 6.49 11.35
CA PRO A 240 -9.21 6.20 10.36
C PRO A 240 -10.11 7.41 10.05
N LEU A 241 -10.34 8.33 10.99
CA LEU A 241 -11.14 9.53 10.72
C LEU A 241 -10.44 10.49 9.74
N TYR A 242 -9.12 10.37 9.56
CA TYR A 242 -8.38 11.12 8.54
C TYR A 242 -8.10 10.29 7.29
N THR A 243 -7.93 8.97 7.42
CA THR A 243 -7.37 8.11 6.38
C THR A 243 -8.34 7.10 5.80
N GLN A 244 -9.47 6.87 6.50
CA GLN A 244 -10.53 5.94 6.09
C GLN A 244 -11.91 6.59 6.21
N ILE A 245 -12.03 7.84 5.78
CA ILE A 245 -13.21 8.69 6.02
C ILE A 245 -14.55 8.00 5.68
N PRO A 246 -14.72 7.38 4.50
CA PRO A 246 -15.97 6.69 4.16
C PRO A 246 -16.26 5.44 4.99
N ASN A 247 -15.28 4.88 5.69
CA ASN A 247 -15.45 3.68 6.52
C ASN A 247 -15.54 4.02 8.03
N ALA A 248 -15.29 5.27 8.41
CA ALA A 248 -15.24 5.68 9.81
C ALA A 248 -16.58 5.47 10.53
N HIS A 249 -17.71 5.56 9.81
CA HIS A 249 -19.04 5.36 10.37
C HIS A 249 -19.22 3.94 10.95
N TYR A 250 -18.60 2.89 10.36
CA TYR A 250 -18.69 1.53 10.90
C TYR A 250 -18.13 1.44 12.32
N LEU A 251 -17.05 2.16 12.62
CA LEU A 251 -16.49 2.20 13.97
C LEU A 251 -17.44 2.91 14.94
N THR A 252 -18.00 4.04 14.52
CA THR A 252 -18.95 4.81 15.34
C THR A 252 -20.23 4.02 15.58
N GLU A 253 -20.77 3.36 14.56
CA GLU A 253 -21.99 2.54 14.67
C GLU A 253 -21.75 1.27 15.48
N ALA A 254 -20.56 0.63 15.35
CA ALA A 254 -20.17 -0.47 16.23
C ALA A 254 -20.17 -0.04 17.71
N ARG A 255 -19.68 1.17 17.99
CA ARG A 255 -19.70 1.73 19.35
C ARG A 255 -21.12 1.95 19.85
N TYR A 256 -22.02 2.49 19.03
CA TYR A 256 -23.44 2.61 19.39
C TYR A 256 -24.12 1.26 19.61
N ASN A 257 -23.62 0.20 18.96
CA ASN A 257 -24.06 -1.18 19.18
C ASN A 257 -23.40 -1.85 20.40
N GLY A 258 -22.58 -1.13 21.16
CA GLY A 258 -22.01 -1.60 22.42
C GLY A 258 -20.51 -1.98 22.36
N ALA A 259 -19.87 -1.93 21.20
CA ALA A 259 -18.44 -2.14 21.11
C ALA A 259 -17.65 -1.07 21.87
N ARG A 260 -16.55 -1.46 22.49
CA ARG A 260 -15.60 -0.51 23.09
C ARG A 260 -14.49 -0.22 22.10
N ILE A 261 -14.11 1.05 21.97
CA ILE A 261 -13.04 1.48 21.08
C ILE A 261 -11.87 2.01 21.90
N VAL A 262 -10.67 1.48 21.64
CA VAL A 262 -9.42 1.93 22.25
C VAL A 262 -8.51 2.50 21.18
N CYS A 263 -8.00 3.72 21.38
CA CYS A 263 -6.98 4.30 20.52
C CYS A 263 -5.60 4.23 21.21
N ILE A 264 -4.66 3.59 20.54
CA ILE A 264 -3.25 3.46 20.98
C ILE A 264 -2.40 4.26 20.00
N ALA A 265 -1.88 5.38 20.44
CA ALA A 265 -1.13 6.30 19.58
C ALA A 265 -0.22 7.23 20.39
N PRO A 266 0.83 7.82 19.80
CA PRO A 266 1.67 8.80 20.47
C PRO A 266 0.98 10.16 20.61
N ASP A 267 0.11 10.54 19.67
CA ASP A 267 -0.61 11.83 19.64
C ASP A 267 -2.12 11.64 19.78
N TYR A 268 -2.78 12.66 20.33
CA TYR A 268 -4.23 12.66 20.48
C TYR A 268 -4.90 13.13 19.16
N SER A 269 -5.10 12.19 18.25
CA SER A 269 -5.62 12.45 16.90
C SER A 269 -7.15 12.61 16.88
N ALA A 270 -7.69 12.94 15.69
CA ALA A 270 -9.14 12.98 15.47
C ALA A 270 -9.83 11.67 15.84
N SER A 271 -9.19 10.53 15.58
CA SER A 271 -9.74 9.21 15.92
C SER A 271 -9.80 8.97 17.43
N SER A 272 -8.93 9.61 18.21
CA SER A 272 -8.92 9.49 19.67
C SER A 272 -10.14 10.12 20.34
N VAL A 273 -10.76 11.13 19.71
CA VAL A 273 -11.93 11.85 20.24
C VAL A 273 -13.14 10.93 20.43
N HIS A 274 -13.28 9.92 19.58
CA HIS A 274 -14.43 9.01 19.55
C HIS A 274 -14.14 7.65 20.20
N THR A 275 -13.20 7.58 21.14
CA THR A 275 -12.82 6.33 21.81
C THR A 275 -13.19 6.32 23.29
N ASP A 276 -13.29 5.10 23.85
CA ASP A 276 -13.60 4.88 25.28
C ASP A 276 -12.34 4.89 26.13
N LEU A 277 -11.18 4.69 25.50
CA LEU A 277 -9.87 4.76 26.16
C LEU A 277 -8.82 5.23 25.17
N PHE A 278 -8.06 6.22 25.55
CA PHE A 278 -6.82 6.61 24.88
C PHE A 278 -5.62 6.02 25.65
N VAL A 279 -4.73 5.34 24.93
CA VAL A 279 -3.52 4.72 25.47
C VAL A 279 -2.32 5.39 24.82
N PRO A 280 -1.60 6.23 25.55
CA PRO A 280 -0.40 6.89 25.05
C PRO A 280 0.73 5.88 24.91
N VAL A 281 1.47 5.93 23.80
CA VAL A 281 2.67 5.12 23.55
C VAL A 281 3.77 5.99 22.95
N MET A 282 5.04 5.75 23.27
CA MET A 282 6.15 6.42 22.60
C MET A 282 6.28 5.92 21.14
N PRO A 283 6.58 6.81 20.17
CA PRO A 283 6.80 6.41 18.79
C PRO A 283 7.81 5.26 18.66
N GLY A 284 7.42 4.17 17.97
CA GLY A 284 8.28 3.01 17.76
C GLY A 284 8.44 2.05 18.96
N CYS A 285 7.79 2.33 20.09
CA CYS A 285 7.88 1.49 21.30
C CYS A 285 6.65 0.59 21.50
N ASP A 286 5.84 0.40 20.49
CA ASP A 286 4.59 -0.37 20.52
C ASP A 286 4.83 -1.85 20.83
N ALA A 287 5.98 -2.41 20.43
CA ALA A 287 6.35 -3.78 20.76
C ALA A 287 6.48 -4.00 22.28
N ALA A 288 7.05 -3.05 23.03
CA ALA A 288 7.13 -3.15 24.49
C ALA A 288 5.74 -3.14 25.14
N LEU A 289 4.81 -2.31 24.63
CA LEU A 289 3.42 -2.30 25.08
C LEU A 289 2.74 -3.66 24.83
N GLY A 290 2.84 -4.19 23.61
CA GLY A 290 2.20 -5.45 23.25
C GLY A 290 2.80 -6.66 24.00
N LEU A 291 4.12 -6.69 24.21
CA LEU A 291 4.78 -7.74 25.02
C LEU A 291 4.38 -7.65 26.49
N SER A 292 4.16 -6.44 27.01
CA SER A 292 3.66 -6.28 28.36
C SER A 292 2.19 -6.70 28.51
N ILE A 293 1.36 -6.46 27.48
CA ILE A 293 0.00 -7.02 27.42
C ILE A 293 0.07 -8.54 27.44
N ALA A 294 0.97 -9.14 26.62
CA ALA A 294 1.18 -10.59 26.58
C ALA A 294 1.63 -11.15 27.93
N GLN A 295 2.54 -10.45 28.63
CA GLN A 295 3.00 -10.82 29.95
C GLN A 295 1.85 -10.91 30.97
N VAL A 296 0.99 -9.87 31.00
CA VAL A 296 -0.18 -9.86 31.89
C VAL A 296 -1.15 -11.01 31.55
N LEU A 297 -1.41 -11.26 30.26
CA LEU A 297 -2.28 -12.34 29.83
C LEU A 297 -1.76 -13.72 30.23
N VAL A 298 -0.45 -13.95 30.11
CA VAL A 298 0.18 -15.23 30.49
C VAL A 298 0.22 -15.37 32.01
N GLU A 299 0.61 -14.33 32.75
CA GLU A 299 0.70 -14.35 34.21
C GLU A 299 -0.65 -14.56 34.88
N GLU A 300 -1.72 -13.96 34.33
CA GLU A 300 -3.10 -14.11 34.83
C GLU A 300 -3.79 -15.37 34.27
N ASP A 301 -3.10 -16.22 33.50
CA ASP A 301 -3.61 -17.40 32.79
C ASP A 301 -4.89 -17.09 31.96
N ARG A 302 -4.89 -15.96 31.25
CA ARG A 302 -6.02 -15.48 30.45
C ARG A 302 -5.75 -15.63 28.95
N ILE A 303 -5.20 -16.77 28.58
CA ILE A 303 -4.84 -17.14 27.19
C ILE A 303 -5.72 -18.30 26.71
N ASP A 304 -5.96 -18.36 25.40
CA ASP A 304 -6.66 -19.48 24.75
C ASP A 304 -5.66 -20.60 24.44
N ARG A 305 -5.41 -21.49 25.44
CA ARG A 305 -4.45 -22.59 25.33
C ARG A 305 -4.75 -23.56 24.19
N ALA A 306 -6.05 -23.78 23.89
CA ALA A 306 -6.46 -24.68 22.82
C ALA A 306 -6.12 -24.07 21.44
N PHE A 307 -6.44 -22.80 21.26
CA PHE A 307 -6.07 -22.07 20.04
C PHE A 307 -4.55 -22.04 19.83
N LEU A 308 -3.79 -21.76 20.90
CA LEU A 308 -2.32 -21.70 20.83
C LEU A 308 -1.72 -23.04 20.43
N ALA A 309 -2.17 -24.14 21.00
CA ALA A 309 -1.67 -25.48 20.70
C ALA A 309 -1.98 -25.91 19.25
N GLU A 310 -3.13 -25.55 18.73
CA GLU A 310 -3.57 -25.91 17.37
C GLU A 310 -3.05 -24.95 16.29
N GLN A 311 -3.22 -23.65 16.50
CA GLN A 311 -3.07 -22.63 15.46
C GLN A 311 -1.67 -22.00 15.39
N THR A 312 -0.86 -22.13 16.47
CA THR A 312 0.45 -21.49 16.57
C THR A 312 1.60 -22.49 16.67
N ASP A 313 2.81 -22.01 16.51
CA ASP A 313 4.05 -22.77 16.68
C ASP A 313 4.47 -22.95 18.16
N PHE A 314 3.68 -22.47 19.10
CA PHE A 314 4.06 -22.46 20.52
C PHE A 314 4.26 -23.85 21.12
N ALA A 315 3.59 -24.89 20.63
CA ALA A 315 3.81 -26.25 21.06
C ALA A 315 5.02 -26.93 20.40
N LEU A 316 5.65 -26.31 19.39
CA LEU A 316 6.77 -26.89 18.68
C LEU A 316 8.05 -26.89 19.50
N LEU A 317 8.94 -27.84 19.21
CA LEU A 317 10.16 -28.06 19.96
C LEU A 317 11.35 -27.32 19.33
N VAL A 318 12.10 -26.62 20.19
CA VAL A 318 13.33 -25.91 19.85
C VAL A 318 14.49 -26.55 20.62
N ARG A 319 15.60 -26.82 19.97
CA ARG A 319 16.82 -27.35 20.54
C ARG A 319 17.54 -26.27 21.36
N GLU A 320 17.97 -26.61 22.59
CA GLU A 320 18.68 -25.66 23.45
C GLU A 320 20.12 -25.38 22.98
N ASP A 321 20.77 -26.36 22.32
CA ASP A 321 22.16 -26.26 21.87
C ASP A 321 22.30 -25.36 20.61
N THR A 322 21.35 -25.43 19.67
CA THR A 322 21.43 -24.70 18.39
C THR A 322 20.44 -23.53 18.29
N ARG A 323 19.46 -23.46 19.20
CA ARG A 323 18.34 -22.51 19.13
C ARG A 323 17.51 -22.67 17.85
N ARG A 324 17.56 -23.85 17.19
CA ARG A 324 16.77 -24.14 16.00
C ARG A 324 15.62 -25.08 16.36
N TYR A 325 14.57 -25.07 15.55
CA TYR A 325 13.53 -26.09 15.67
C TYR A 325 14.14 -27.49 15.60
N LEU A 326 13.57 -28.42 16.35
CA LEU A 326 13.86 -29.83 16.19
C LEU A 326 13.23 -30.34 14.90
N ARG A 327 14.04 -30.70 13.93
CA ARG A 327 13.66 -31.17 12.62
C ARG A 327 13.71 -32.68 12.50
N ARG A 328 12.95 -33.24 11.57
CA ARG A 328 13.04 -34.68 11.30
C ARG A 328 14.44 -35.09 10.83
N ALA A 329 15.15 -34.24 10.14
CA ALA A 329 16.54 -34.46 9.77
C ALA A 329 17.47 -34.61 10.98
N ASP A 330 17.19 -33.99 12.11
CA ASP A 330 17.95 -34.12 13.35
C ASP A 330 17.74 -35.47 13.99
N VAL A 331 16.54 -36.04 13.92
CA VAL A 331 16.13 -37.25 14.65
C VAL A 331 16.24 -38.51 13.78
N VAL A 332 16.00 -38.37 12.47
CA VAL A 332 15.97 -39.51 11.53
C VAL A 332 16.93 -39.23 10.37
N LYS A 333 17.88 -40.13 10.16
CA LYS A 333 18.83 -40.02 9.03
C LYS A 333 18.10 -39.93 7.71
N GLY A 334 18.35 -38.86 6.96
CA GLY A 334 17.68 -38.57 5.68
C GLY A 334 16.25 -38.00 5.83
N GLY A 335 15.88 -37.58 7.04
CA GLY A 335 14.66 -36.86 7.33
C GLY A 335 14.62 -35.49 6.65
N SER A 336 13.44 -34.87 6.57
CA SER A 336 13.22 -33.56 5.97
C SER A 336 13.53 -32.43 6.95
N ASP A 337 14.10 -31.34 6.45
CA ASP A 337 14.31 -30.11 7.19
C ASP A 337 13.02 -29.29 7.39
N GLU A 338 11.96 -29.63 6.66
CA GLU A 338 10.67 -28.96 6.75
C GLU A 338 9.65 -29.71 7.63
N GLU A 339 10.05 -30.81 8.28
CA GLU A 339 9.21 -31.58 9.18
C GLU A 339 9.65 -31.35 10.61
N LEU A 340 8.71 -30.83 11.45
CA LEU A 340 8.95 -30.40 12.80
C LEU A 340 8.26 -31.32 13.80
N TYR A 341 8.64 -31.21 15.06
CA TYR A 341 8.10 -32.02 16.14
C TYR A 341 7.42 -31.18 17.22
N PHE A 342 6.44 -31.78 17.86
CA PHE A 342 5.94 -31.39 19.18
C PHE A 342 6.00 -32.57 20.12
N TRP A 343 5.79 -32.34 21.42
CA TRP A 343 5.68 -33.39 22.43
C TRP A 343 4.21 -33.66 22.73
N ASP A 344 3.71 -34.85 22.32
CA ASP A 344 2.36 -35.27 22.62
C ASP A 344 2.29 -35.90 24.00
N ARG A 345 1.24 -35.64 24.80
CA ARG A 345 1.08 -36.15 26.15
C ARG A 345 1.08 -37.68 26.24
N ALA A 346 0.50 -38.34 25.25
CA ALA A 346 0.34 -39.78 25.24
C ALA A 346 1.47 -40.50 24.46
N GLN A 347 1.93 -39.90 23.37
CA GLN A 347 2.84 -40.56 22.41
C GLN A 347 4.29 -40.05 22.51
N GLY A 348 4.54 -38.96 23.28
CA GLY A 348 5.87 -38.35 23.35
C GLY A 348 6.23 -37.59 22.09
N LEU A 349 7.47 -37.74 21.59
CA LEU A 349 7.97 -37.04 20.42
C LEU A 349 7.17 -37.39 19.16
N THR A 350 6.41 -36.45 18.62
CA THR A 350 5.45 -36.68 17.53
C THR A 350 5.62 -35.61 16.41
N LEU A 351 5.53 -36.06 15.16
CA LEU A 351 5.60 -35.16 14.01
C LEU A 351 4.36 -34.28 13.90
N VAL A 352 4.58 -33.02 13.56
CA VAL A 352 3.52 -32.04 13.32
C VAL A 352 2.77 -32.38 12.03
N PRO A 353 1.43 -32.42 12.03
CA PRO A 353 0.66 -32.59 10.81
C PRO A 353 0.95 -31.45 9.81
N LYS A 354 1.31 -31.81 8.56
CA LYS A 354 1.66 -30.83 7.51
C LYS A 354 0.46 -30.36 6.67
N ARG A 355 -0.57 -31.19 6.57
CA ARG A 355 -1.68 -31.00 5.64
C ARG A 355 -2.94 -30.43 6.29
N THR A 356 -2.92 -30.32 7.60
CA THR A 356 -4.04 -29.81 8.38
C THR A 356 -3.54 -29.23 9.69
N LEU A 357 -4.25 -28.23 10.21
CA LEU A 357 -4.05 -27.74 11.58
C LEU A 357 -4.76 -28.61 12.62
N ALA A 358 -5.71 -29.44 12.18
CA ALA A 358 -6.43 -30.35 13.07
C ALA A 358 -5.45 -31.29 13.81
N LEU A 359 -5.61 -31.40 15.12
CA LEU A 359 -4.76 -32.24 15.95
C LEU A 359 -5.17 -33.71 15.94
N GLU A 360 -6.39 -34.05 15.46
CA GLU A 360 -6.87 -35.42 15.27
C GLU A 360 -6.63 -36.36 16.47
N GLY A 361 -6.92 -35.86 17.68
CA GLY A 361 -6.73 -36.62 18.93
C GLY A 361 -5.34 -36.49 19.56
N LEU A 362 -4.42 -35.77 18.90
CA LEU A 362 -3.14 -35.38 19.50
C LEU A 362 -3.35 -34.28 20.55
N ALA A 363 -2.57 -34.33 21.61
CA ALA A 363 -2.60 -33.39 22.72
C ALA A 363 -1.19 -32.83 22.98
N PRO A 364 -0.70 -31.92 22.12
CA PRO A 364 0.65 -31.36 22.27
C PRO A 364 0.77 -30.59 23.58
N GLU A 365 1.91 -30.78 24.27
CA GLU A 365 2.26 -29.97 25.43
C GLU A 365 2.63 -28.57 24.98
N LEU A 366 1.99 -27.59 25.62
CA LEU A 366 2.31 -26.19 25.37
C LEU A 366 3.56 -25.75 26.15
N GLU A 367 3.80 -26.35 27.30
CA GLU A 367 4.94 -26.06 28.16
C GLU A 367 5.74 -27.35 28.41
N GLY A 368 7.05 -27.25 28.42
CA GLY A 368 7.91 -28.38 28.78
C GLY A 368 9.33 -28.30 28.27
N ARG A 369 10.16 -29.16 28.87
CA ARG A 369 11.57 -29.42 28.55
C ARG A 369 11.79 -30.92 28.48
N PHE A 370 12.25 -31.42 27.36
CA PHE A 370 12.31 -32.86 27.07
C PHE A 370 13.72 -33.26 26.60
N GLU A 371 14.15 -34.50 26.90
CA GLU A 371 15.37 -35.07 26.33
C GLU A 371 15.03 -35.86 25.07
N VAL A 372 15.75 -35.61 23.98
CA VAL A 372 15.54 -36.28 22.69
C VAL A 372 16.86 -36.86 22.19
N THR A 373 16.81 -38.09 21.64
CA THR A 373 17.95 -38.72 20.99
C THR A 373 17.97 -38.35 19.50
N LEU A 374 19.09 -37.83 19.02
CA LEU A 374 19.30 -37.48 17.62
C LEU A 374 19.71 -38.68 16.77
N ALA A 375 19.72 -38.51 15.44
CA ALA A 375 20.06 -39.54 14.47
C ALA A 375 21.49 -40.09 14.59
N ASP A 376 22.41 -39.34 15.18
CA ASP A 376 23.79 -39.75 15.49
C ASP A 376 23.94 -40.43 16.83
N GLY A 377 22.86 -40.60 17.58
CA GLY A 377 22.84 -41.21 18.93
C GLY A 377 23.12 -40.23 20.08
N SER A 378 23.46 -38.98 19.81
CA SER A 378 23.61 -37.96 20.84
C SER A 378 22.27 -37.60 21.47
N LYS A 379 22.31 -37.08 22.70
CA LYS A 379 21.11 -36.59 23.40
C LYS A 379 21.17 -35.09 23.57
N VAL A 380 20.03 -34.44 23.29
CA VAL A 380 19.88 -33.02 23.44
C VAL A 380 18.61 -32.67 24.21
N PHE A 381 18.62 -31.55 24.90
CA PHE A 381 17.40 -31.00 25.48
C PHE A 381 16.69 -30.11 24.45
N VAL A 382 15.35 -30.23 24.42
CA VAL A 382 14.46 -29.41 23.64
C VAL A 382 13.40 -28.77 24.53
N ARG A 383 12.96 -27.60 24.18
CA ARG A 383 11.89 -26.87 24.88
C ARG A 383 10.79 -26.53 23.92
N THR A 384 9.56 -26.42 24.40
CA THR A 384 8.48 -25.81 23.59
C THR A 384 8.77 -24.33 23.34
N VAL A 385 8.36 -23.84 22.19
CA VAL A 385 8.47 -22.40 21.85
C VAL A 385 7.80 -21.56 22.94
N PHE A 386 6.63 -21.99 23.44
CA PHE A 386 5.92 -21.26 24.51
C PHE A 386 6.75 -21.16 25.80
N SER A 387 7.46 -22.22 26.21
CA SER A 387 8.33 -22.14 27.40
C SER A 387 9.47 -21.14 27.24
N VAL A 388 10.07 -21.05 26.02
CA VAL A 388 11.10 -20.04 25.71
C VAL A 388 10.50 -18.63 25.69
N PHE A 389 9.32 -18.50 25.14
CA PHE A 389 8.59 -17.23 25.07
C PHE A 389 8.18 -16.72 26.45
N ALA A 390 7.56 -17.59 27.29
CA ALA A 390 7.11 -17.21 28.64
C ALA A 390 8.27 -16.74 29.53
N GLU A 391 9.45 -17.38 29.44
CA GLU A 391 10.65 -16.91 30.12
C GLU A 391 11.06 -15.50 29.70
N ARG A 392 11.03 -15.21 28.39
CA ARG A 392 11.36 -13.87 27.85
C ARG A 392 10.37 -12.78 28.29
N LEU A 393 9.10 -13.14 28.50
CA LEU A 393 8.08 -12.18 28.96
C LEU A 393 8.38 -11.58 30.34
N ALA A 394 9.19 -12.20 31.19
CA ALA A 394 9.58 -11.65 32.48
C ALA A 394 10.27 -10.27 32.40
N ASP A 395 10.83 -9.93 31.24
CA ASP A 395 11.44 -8.63 31.01
C ASP A 395 10.43 -7.51 30.71
N TYR A 396 9.16 -7.88 30.49
CA TYR A 396 8.10 -6.95 30.07
C TYR A 396 6.99 -6.79 31.12
N ALA A 397 7.30 -6.98 32.39
CA ALA A 397 6.35 -6.62 33.46
C ALA A 397 5.88 -5.16 33.28
N PRO A 398 4.59 -4.82 33.56
CA PRO A 398 4.04 -3.51 33.28
C PRO A 398 4.85 -2.33 33.79
N GLU A 399 5.52 -2.47 34.94
CA GLU A 399 6.37 -1.44 35.51
C GLU A 399 7.65 -1.20 34.71
N LYS A 400 8.27 -2.27 34.20
CA LYS A 400 9.45 -2.19 33.32
C LYS A 400 9.04 -1.65 31.93
N ALA A 401 8.00 -2.22 31.34
CA ALA A 401 7.52 -1.84 30.02
C ALA A 401 7.03 -0.37 29.97
N SER A 402 6.45 0.13 31.05
CA SER A 402 6.05 1.54 31.18
C SER A 402 7.22 2.50 30.98
N GLN A 403 8.42 2.12 31.42
CA GLN A 403 9.64 2.91 31.23
C GLN A 403 10.09 2.91 29.75
N MET A 404 9.82 1.82 29.02
CA MET A 404 10.18 1.65 27.61
C MET A 404 9.18 2.37 26.68
N CYS A 405 7.88 2.19 26.92
CA CYS A 405 6.83 2.67 26.01
C CYS A 405 6.06 3.90 26.48
N GLY A 406 6.25 4.32 27.74
CA GLY A 406 5.58 5.48 28.31
C GLY A 406 4.09 5.29 28.62
N THR A 407 3.55 4.08 28.50
CA THR A 407 2.18 3.77 28.87
C THR A 407 2.11 3.42 30.36
N PRO A 408 1.19 4.01 31.15
CA PRO A 408 1.10 3.72 32.59
C PRO A 408 0.81 2.23 32.88
N PRO A 409 1.42 1.61 33.91
CA PRO A 409 1.28 0.18 34.19
C PRO A 409 -0.17 -0.28 34.36
N ASN A 410 -0.99 0.53 35.07
CA ASN A 410 -2.41 0.21 35.24
C ASN A 410 -3.22 0.26 33.94
N THR A 411 -2.81 1.11 32.99
CA THR A 411 -3.42 1.16 31.66
C THR A 411 -3.09 -0.09 30.86
N ILE A 412 -1.85 -0.58 30.95
CA ILE A 412 -1.40 -1.85 30.34
C ILE A 412 -2.26 -3.01 30.86
N ARG A 413 -2.36 -3.18 32.19
CA ARG A 413 -3.19 -4.24 32.82
C ARG A 413 -4.65 -4.13 32.41
N ARG A 414 -5.19 -2.90 32.39
CA ARG A 414 -6.57 -2.65 31.94
C ARG A 414 -6.79 -3.13 30.51
N LEU A 415 -5.87 -2.77 29.61
CA LEU A 415 -5.98 -3.15 28.20
C LEU A 415 -5.86 -4.65 28.00
N ALA A 416 -4.93 -5.32 28.69
CA ALA A 416 -4.76 -6.77 28.65
C ALA A 416 -6.06 -7.49 29.09
N ARG A 417 -6.68 -7.03 30.18
CA ARG A 417 -7.94 -7.62 30.66
C ARG A 417 -9.11 -7.32 29.72
N MET A 418 -9.17 -6.12 29.10
CA MET A 418 -10.18 -5.81 28.10
C MET A 418 -10.09 -6.75 26.89
N LEU A 419 -8.89 -7.08 26.45
CA LEU A 419 -8.67 -8.06 25.36
C LEU A 419 -9.08 -9.47 25.75
N ALA A 420 -8.75 -9.91 26.97
CA ALA A 420 -9.12 -11.23 27.48
C ALA A 420 -10.64 -11.37 27.71
N ASP A 421 -11.34 -10.29 28.08
CA ASP A 421 -12.79 -10.29 28.33
C ASP A 421 -13.61 -10.22 27.04
N ALA A 422 -13.02 -9.73 25.94
CA ALA A 422 -13.71 -9.56 24.67
C ALA A 422 -14.00 -10.91 24.01
N LYS A 423 -15.28 -11.16 23.66
CA LYS A 423 -15.65 -12.34 22.86
C LYS A 423 -15.10 -12.26 21.45
N SER A 424 -15.00 -11.02 20.93
CA SER A 424 -14.44 -10.71 19.64
C SER A 424 -13.70 -9.36 19.70
N ALA A 425 -12.39 -9.38 19.44
CA ALA A 425 -11.57 -8.19 19.36
C ALA A 425 -10.98 -8.04 17.98
N ALA A 426 -11.04 -6.83 17.41
CA ALA A 426 -10.47 -6.49 16.12
C ALA A 426 -9.47 -5.34 16.23
N MET A 427 -8.52 -5.28 15.31
CA MET A 427 -7.68 -4.12 15.08
C MET A 427 -8.06 -3.44 13.76
N VAL A 428 -8.14 -2.11 13.80
CA VAL A 428 -8.33 -1.32 12.56
C VAL A 428 -7.07 -1.45 11.71
N THR A 429 -7.25 -1.87 10.48
CA THR A 429 -6.14 -2.08 9.53
C THR A 429 -5.42 -0.77 9.21
N THR A 430 -4.09 -0.81 9.25
CA THR A 430 -3.22 0.35 9.00
C THR A 430 -1.85 -0.09 8.50
N SER A 431 -1.18 0.71 7.66
CA SER A 431 0.21 0.48 7.20
C SER A 431 1.25 1.26 8.02
N ASN A 432 0.94 1.74 9.20
CA ASN A 432 1.85 2.62 9.92
C ASN A 432 3.13 1.90 10.37
N PHE A 433 3.02 0.70 10.90
CA PHE A 433 4.14 0.01 11.57
C PHE A 433 5.17 -0.54 10.59
N ALA A 434 4.78 -0.92 9.39
CA ALA A 434 5.70 -1.27 8.31
C ALA A 434 6.70 -0.14 7.96
N LYS A 435 6.50 1.08 8.45
CA LYS A 435 7.34 2.26 8.21
C LYS A 435 8.34 2.57 9.34
N TYR A 436 8.36 1.77 10.41
CA TYR A 436 9.34 1.85 11.47
C TYR A 436 10.52 0.90 11.19
N TYR A 437 11.70 1.26 11.63
CA TYR A 437 12.91 0.44 11.46
C TYR A 437 12.77 -0.95 12.12
N HIS A 438 12.20 -1.01 13.33
CA HIS A 438 11.83 -2.26 14.00
C HIS A 438 10.32 -2.58 13.87
N GLY A 439 9.73 -2.20 12.74
CA GLY A 439 8.29 -2.36 12.48
C GLY A 439 7.84 -3.82 12.42
N ASN A 440 8.71 -4.72 11.96
CA ASN A 440 8.47 -6.15 11.98
C ASN A 440 8.19 -6.67 13.40
N LEU A 441 8.95 -6.23 14.40
CA LEU A 441 8.74 -6.62 15.80
C LEU A 441 7.42 -6.09 16.37
N ILE A 442 7.01 -4.88 15.96
CA ILE A 442 5.71 -4.30 16.35
C ILE A 442 4.58 -5.14 15.77
N GLU A 443 4.59 -5.43 14.46
CA GLU A 443 3.54 -6.22 13.80
C GLU A 443 3.45 -7.65 14.34
N ARG A 444 4.59 -8.31 14.57
CA ARG A 444 4.65 -9.65 15.22
C ARG A 444 4.02 -9.61 16.60
N THR A 445 4.26 -8.55 17.35
CA THR A 445 3.70 -8.38 18.70
C THR A 445 2.20 -8.10 18.67
N GLN A 446 1.72 -7.33 17.70
CA GLN A 446 0.28 -7.13 17.50
C GLN A 446 -0.41 -8.46 17.16
N ALA A 447 0.13 -9.21 16.20
CA ALA A 447 -0.39 -10.54 15.87
C ALA A 447 -0.41 -11.49 17.09
N LEU A 448 0.64 -11.44 17.91
CA LEU A 448 0.77 -12.22 19.14
C LEU A 448 -0.37 -11.96 20.14
N VAL A 449 -0.69 -10.69 20.41
CA VAL A 449 -1.72 -10.32 21.38
C VAL A 449 -3.10 -10.89 20.98
N PHE A 450 -3.42 -10.87 19.69
CA PHE A 450 -4.65 -11.46 19.16
C PHE A 450 -4.62 -13.00 19.18
N ALA A 451 -3.47 -13.61 18.95
CA ALA A 451 -3.31 -15.07 19.01
C ALA A 451 -3.45 -15.60 20.45
N LEU A 452 -2.84 -14.92 21.43
CA LEU A 452 -2.95 -15.31 22.85
C LEU A 452 -4.40 -15.37 23.33
N THR A 453 -5.27 -14.52 22.81
CA THR A 453 -6.69 -14.44 23.19
C THR A 453 -7.62 -15.16 22.21
N GLY A 454 -7.09 -15.93 21.24
CA GLY A 454 -7.87 -16.68 20.25
C GLY A 454 -8.79 -15.78 19.37
N ASN A 455 -8.37 -14.54 19.14
CA ASN A 455 -9.15 -13.57 18.37
C ASN A 455 -8.83 -13.61 16.87
N TYR A 456 -9.03 -14.79 16.25
CA TYR A 456 -8.94 -14.97 14.79
C TYR A 456 -10.08 -15.84 14.27
N GLY A 457 -10.51 -15.64 13.04
CA GLY A 457 -11.54 -16.39 12.33
C GLY A 457 -12.98 -16.12 12.79
N LYS A 458 -13.20 -15.46 13.91
CA LYS A 458 -14.53 -15.11 14.44
C LYS A 458 -15.01 -13.81 13.81
N LYS A 459 -16.34 -13.65 13.61
CA LYS A 459 -16.95 -12.38 13.18
C LYS A 459 -16.46 -11.23 14.05
N GLY A 460 -16.02 -10.16 13.42
CA GLY A 460 -15.53 -8.96 14.10
C GLY A 460 -14.20 -9.15 14.83
N SER A 461 -13.36 -10.15 14.50
CA SER A 461 -12.10 -10.39 15.19
C SER A 461 -10.87 -10.27 14.27
N GLY A 462 -9.72 -10.08 14.87
CA GLY A 462 -8.40 -10.30 14.29
C GLY A 462 -7.63 -9.05 13.90
N TYR A 463 -6.34 -9.27 13.80
CA TYR A 463 -5.38 -8.38 13.16
C TYR A 463 -5.35 -8.66 11.65
N VAL A 464 -5.32 -7.60 10.84
CA VAL A 464 -5.19 -7.67 9.38
C VAL A 464 -4.12 -6.68 8.96
N GLY A 465 -3.05 -7.16 8.34
CA GLY A 465 -1.96 -6.32 7.86
C GLY A 465 -2.33 -5.61 6.55
N PHE A 466 -2.45 -6.35 5.46
CA PHE A 466 -2.64 -5.82 4.11
C PHE A 466 -3.87 -6.47 3.43
N PRO A 467 -5.03 -5.82 3.43
CA PRO A 467 -6.23 -6.38 2.79
C PRO A 467 -6.11 -6.30 1.27
N TRP A 468 -6.52 -7.38 0.59
CA TRP A 468 -6.44 -7.49 -0.86
C TRP A 468 -7.55 -8.37 -1.41
N LEU A 469 -8.29 -7.86 -2.36
CA LEU A 469 -9.26 -8.59 -3.17
C LEU A 469 -9.26 -8.00 -4.57
N ASP A 470 -9.06 -8.82 -5.58
CA ASP A 470 -8.99 -8.39 -6.97
C ASP A 470 -9.94 -9.17 -7.87
N GLN A 471 -10.37 -8.54 -8.95
CA GLN A 471 -11.07 -9.23 -10.02
C GLN A 471 -10.06 -10.07 -10.84
N ASP A 472 -10.41 -11.31 -11.09
CA ASP A 472 -9.50 -12.30 -11.67
C ASP A 472 -9.53 -12.37 -13.21
N GLY A 473 -10.12 -11.38 -13.86
CA GLY A 473 -10.18 -11.32 -15.33
C GLY A 473 -8.99 -10.63 -15.99
N LEU A 474 -8.08 -10.02 -15.21
CA LEU A 474 -6.91 -9.34 -15.76
C LEU A 474 -5.91 -10.31 -16.40
N GLU A 475 -5.53 -11.37 -15.70
CA GLU A 475 -4.56 -12.34 -16.21
C GLU A 475 -5.07 -13.04 -17.47
N PRO A 476 -6.31 -13.56 -17.57
CA PRO A 476 -6.87 -14.08 -18.81
C PRO A 476 -6.84 -13.06 -19.95
N PHE A 477 -7.18 -11.80 -19.70
CA PHE A 477 -7.10 -10.74 -20.69
C PHE A 477 -5.67 -10.52 -21.21
N ILE A 478 -4.67 -10.54 -20.32
CA ILE A 478 -3.26 -10.43 -20.73
C ILE A 478 -2.86 -11.62 -21.61
N MET A 479 -3.31 -12.82 -21.28
CA MET A 479 -2.99 -14.03 -22.03
C MET A 479 -3.60 -14.07 -23.44
N GLU A 480 -4.66 -13.32 -23.71
CA GLU A 480 -5.25 -13.22 -25.07
C GLU A 480 -4.28 -12.69 -26.13
N MET A 481 -3.20 -11.99 -25.74
CA MET A 481 -2.20 -11.49 -26.69
C MET A 481 -1.33 -12.61 -27.30
N PHE A 482 -1.39 -13.82 -26.78
CA PHE A 482 -0.63 -14.95 -27.29
C PHE A 482 -1.53 -15.84 -28.16
N SER A 483 -1.14 -16.05 -29.40
CA SER A 483 -1.78 -17.01 -30.27
C SER A 483 -1.50 -18.45 -29.81
N ILE A 484 -2.30 -19.39 -30.28
CA ILE A 484 -2.04 -20.82 -30.03
C ILE A 484 -0.64 -21.22 -30.51
N SER A 485 -0.17 -20.68 -31.64
CA SER A 485 1.19 -20.92 -32.14
C SER A 485 2.27 -20.38 -31.18
N ASP A 486 2.06 -19.22 -30.55
CA ASP A 486 2.98 -18.68 -29.56
C ASP A 486 3.08 -19.58 -28.31
N LEU A 487 1.94 -20.12 -27.87
CA LEU A 487 1.87 -21.03 -26.73
C LEU A 487 2.39 -22.45 -27.08
N MET A 488 2.37 -22.82 -28.34
CA MET A 488 2.84 -24.12 -28.80
C MET A 488 4.30 -24.16 -29.23
N ASN A 489 5.03 -23.05 -29.12
CA ASN A 489 6.46 -23.04 -29.39
C ASN A 489 7.23 -23.85 -28.30
N PRO A 490 8.37 -24.48 -28.62
CA PRO A 490 9.10 -25.35 -27.69
C PRO A 490 9.47 -24.68 -26.34
N THR A 491 9.79 -23.40 -26.34
CA THR A 491 10.14 -22.66 -25.13
C THR A 491 8.93 -22.42 -24.26
N ALA A 492 7.81 -22.00 -24.83
CA ALA A 492 6.55 -21.82 -24.11
C ALA A 492 6.06 -23.16 -23.53
N ILE A 493 6.07 -24.23 -24.31
CA ILE A 493 5.69 -25.59 -23.84
C ILE A 493 6.60 -26.02 -22.67
N LYS A 494 7.91 -25.81 -22.77
CA LYS A 494 8.85 -26.13 -21.68
C LYS A 494 8.54 -25.33 -20.42
N THR A 495 8.26 -24.03 -20.56
CA THR A 495 7.94 -23.13 -19.44
C THR A 495 6.60 -23.53 -18.79
N LEU A 496 5.54 -23.64 -19.58
CA LEU A 496 4.21 -24.04 -19.09
C LEU A 496 4.23 -25.45 -18.50
N GLY A 497 4.93 -26.39 -19.16
CA GLY A 497 5.13 -27.74 -18.65
C GLY A 497 5.89 -27.74 -17.32
N GLY A 498 6.93 -26.92 -17.20
CA GLY A 498 7.67 -26.73 -15.95
C GLY A 498 6.79 -26.17 -14.82
N MET A 499 5.99 -25.16 -15.09
CA MET A 499 5.04 -24.60 -14.14
C MET A 499 4.00 -25.64 -13.69
N PHE A 500 3.44 -26.39 -14.63
CA PHE A 500 2.50 -27.47 -14.33
C PHE A 500 3.15 -28.56 -13.46
N MET A 501 4.33 -29.02 -13.83
CA MET A 501 5.07 -30.03 -13.05
C MET A 501 5.41 -29.53 -11.64
N ASN A 502 5.80 -28.27 -11.50
CA ASN A 502 6.01 -27.65 -10.18
C ASN A 502 4.72 -27.65 -9.36
N LYS A 503 3.59 -27.25 -9.96
CA LYS A 503 2.30 -27.28 -9.27
C LYS A 503 1.93 -28.69 -8.79
N VAL A 504 2.12 -29.71 -9.64
CA VAL A 504 1.91 -31.11 -9.25
C VAL A 504 2.84 -31.52 -8.11
N LYS A 505 4.14 -31.20 -8.21
CA LYS A 505 5.13 -31.47 -7.17
C LYS A 505 4.73 -30.85 -5.84
N TRP A 506 4.35 -29.59 -5.83
CA TRP A 506 3.93 -28.87 -4.61
C TRP A 506 2.65 -29.45 -4.01
N LYS A 507 1.67 -29.83 -4.82
CA LYS A 507 0.47 -30.54 -4.34
C LYS A 507 0.84 -31.89 -3.68
N LEU A 508 1.75 -32.66 -4.28
CA LEU A 508 2.23 -33.91 -3.70
C LEU A 508 2.98 -33.69 -2.38
N GLN A 509 3.67 -32.55 -2.23
CA GLN A 509 4.32 -32.16 -0.98
C GLN A 509 3.33 -31.64 0.08
N GLY A 510 2.05 -31.54 -0.23
CA GLY A 510 1.00 -31.07 0.69
C GLY A 510 0.83 -29.56 0.74
N TYR A 511 1.27 -28.84 -0.30
CA TYR A 511 1.06 -27.40 -0.38
C TYR A 511 -0.40 -27.09 -0.70
N THR A 512 -0.93 -26.08 -0.02
CA THR A 512 -2.25 -25.50 -0.32
C THR A 512 -2.19 -24.67 -1.61
N ASP A 513 -3.35 -24.28 -2.15
CA ASP A 513 -3.39 -23.36 -3.31
C ASP A 513 -2.76 -22.00 -3.00
N GLU A 514 -2.93 -21.51 -1.77
CA GLU A 514 -2.26 -20.31 -1.25
C GLU A 514 -0.73 -20.44 -1.33
N MET A 515 -0.15 -21.53 -0.83
CA MET A 515 1.30 -21.77 -0.90
C MET A 515 1.79 -21.84 -2.35
N ILE A 516 1.02 -22.45 -3.22
CA ILE A 516 1.33 -22.55 -4.65
C ILE A 516 1.29 -21.18 -5.32
N ALA A 517 0.32 -20.32 -4.97
CA ALA A 517 0.27 -18.95 -5.46
C ALA A 517 1.52 -18.15 -5.04
N PHE A 518 1.99 -18.30 -3.81
CA PHE A 518 3.21 -17.66 -3.34
C PHE A 518 4.48 -18.18 -4.01
N GLU A 519 4.57 -19.49 -4.31
CA GLU A 519 5.68 -20.01 -5.12
C GLU A 519 5.69 -19.39 -6.54
N GLY A 520 4.50 -19.23 -7.15
CA GLY A 520 4.37 -18.49 -8.42
C GLY A 520 4.85 -17.04 -8.33
N ALA A 521 4.48 -16.32 -7.26
CA ALA A 521 4.94 -14.95 -7.01
C ALA A 521 6.48 -14.86 -6.82
N ARG A 522 7.11 -15.86 -6.18
CA ARG A 522 8.57 -15.97 -6.07
C ARG A 522 9.22 -16.16 -7.43
N ASP A 523 8.64 -17.00 -8.29
CA ASP A 523 9.16 -17.21 -9.63
C ASP A 523 9.14 -15.91 -10.46
N VAL A 524 8.13 -15.06 -10.31
CA VAL A 524 8.08 -13.74 -10.95
C VAL A 524 9.26 -12.86 -10.51
N LEU A 525 9.58 -12.80 -9.21
CA LEU A 525 10.76 -12.07 -8.72
C LEU A 525 12.08 -12.64 -9.25
N LYS A 526 12.22 -13.96 -9.30
CA LYS A 526 13.43 -14.62 -9.84
C LYS A 526 13.67 -14.30 -11.31
N THR A 527 12.63 -14.11 -12.09
CA THR A 527 12.77 -13.71 -13.50
C THR A 527 13.28 -12.28 -13.66
N GLY A 528 13.23 -11.46 -12.64
CA GLY A 528 13.63 -10.05 -12.68
C GLY A 528 12.69 -9.14 -13.49
N ARG A 529 11.57 -9.66 -13.97
CA ARG A 529 10.52 -8.85 -14.63
C ARG A 529 9.79 -7.96 -13.63
N MET A 530 9.71 -8.41 -12.39
CA MET A 530 9.38 -7.59 -11.22
C MET A 530 10.58 -7.63 -10.27
N THR A 531 10.98 -6.51 -9.72
CA THR A 531 12.10 -6.42 -8.77
C THR A 531 11.72 -5.55 -7.57
N SER A 532 12.41 -5.74 -6.45
CA SER A 532 12.22 -4.90 -5.26
C SER A 532 12.48 -3.43 -5.57
N GLY A 533 11.48 -2.58 -5.39
CA GLY A 533 11.65 -1.14 -5.53
C GLY A 533 12.63 -0.59 -4.50
N ALA A 534 12.55 -1.02 -3.24
CA ALA A 534 13.48 -0.59 -2.20
C ALA A 534 14.93 -0.97 -2.53
N MET A 535 15.20 -2.24 -2.88
CA MET A 535 16.54 -2.68 -3.28
C MET A 535 17.08 -1.91 -4.49
N PHE A 536 16.22 -1.62 -5.47
CA PHE A 536 16.57 -0.81 -6.62
C PHE A 536 17.10 0.58 -6.20
N TRP A 537 16.38 1.26 -5.31
CA TRP A 537 16.78 2.59 -4.83
C TRP A 537 18.02 2.53 -3.94
N TYR A 538 18.19 1.50 -3.11
CA TYR A 538 19.42 1.32 -2.31
C TYR A 538 20.64 1.14 -3.20
N ILE A 539 20.55 0.31 -4.23
CA ILE A 539 21.71 -0.07 -5.06
C ILE A 539 21.95 0.94 -6.19
N HIS A 540 20.94 1.22 -7.02
CA HIS A 540 21.07 2.10 -8.17
C HIS A 540 20.92 3.58 -7.81
N GLY A 541 20.08 3.89 -6.84
CA GLY A 541 19.84 5.24 -6.33
C GLY A 541 20.85 5.73 -5.31
N GLY A 542 21.71 4.84 -4.80
CA GLY A 542 22.73 5.21 -3.82
C GLY A 542 22.23 5.46 -2.40
N LEU A 543 21.04 5.00 -2.05
CA LEU A 543 20.45 5.25 -0.72
C LEU A 543 21.23 4.61 0.44
N LEU A 544 22.10 3.65 0.18
CA LEU A 544 23.01 3.10 1.21
C LEU A 544 23.93 4.18 1.80
N GLU A 545 24.26 5.21 1.04
CA GLU A 545 25.03 6.35 1.53
C GLU A 545 24.31 7.08 2.69
N ALA A 546 22.98 7.15 2.65
CA ALA A 546 22.17 7.73 3.72
C ALA A 546 22.17 6.91 5.01
N SER A 547 22.47 5.63 4.93
CA SER A 547 22.51 4.68 6.06
C SER A 547 23.93 4.34 6.53
N LYS A 548 24.94 5.07 6.08
CA LYS A 548 26.37 4.80 6.41
C LYS A 548 26.67 4.86 7.91
N ASP A 549 25.89 5.63 8.67
CA ASP A 549 26.05 5.79 10.11
C ASP A 549 25.10 4.87 10.93
N LEU A 550 24.46 3.88 10.29
CA LEU A 550 23.49 3.02 10.94
C LEU A 550 24.06 2.29 12.15
N GLU A 551 25.31 1.88 12.13
CA GLU A 551 25.98 1.23 13.28
C GLU A 551 26.08 2.16 14.50
N LYS A 552 26.06 3.48 14.29
CA LYS A 552 26.02 4.46 15.38
C LYS A 552 24.59 4.69 15.88
N TRP A 553 23.61 4.52 15.00
CA TRP A 553 22.20 4.79 15.30
C TRP A 553 21.48 3.60 15.95
N ASP A 554 21.87 2.37 15.55
CA ASP A 554 21.25 1.14 16.07
C ASP A 554 22.25 0.33 16.90
N PRO A 555 22.12 0.34 18.25
CA PRO A 555 23.01 -0.40 19.13
C PRO A 555 22.79 -1.93 19.08
N TYR A 556 21.72 -2.39 18.43
CA TYR A 556 21.40 -3.83 18.30
C TYR A 556 22.01 -4.45 17.06
N LEU A 557 22.50 -3.66 16.11
CA LEU A 557 23.15 -4.16 14.91
C LEU A 557 24.46 -4.88 15.28
N LYS A 558 24.64 -6.10 14.76
CA LYS A 558 25.79 -6.96 15.14
C LYS A 558 26.99 -6.84 14.22
N ARG A 559 26.74 -6.40 12.99
CA ARG A 559 27.76 -6.17 11.95
C ARG A 559 27.23 -5.16 10.91
N PRO A 560 28.10 -4.56 10.09
CA PRO A 560 27.68 -3.58 9.09
C PRO A 560 26.56 -4.10 8.18
N VAL A 561 25.54 -3.28 7.94
CA VAL A 561 24.42 -3.65 7.05
C VAL A 561 24.88 -3.92 5.62
N SER A 562 25.97 -3.27 5.17
CA SER A 562 26.59 -3.53 3.86
C SER A 562 27.12 -4.96 3.72
N GLU A 563 27.66 -5.55 4.80
CA GLU A 563 28.10 -6.95 4.82
C GLU A 563 26.89 -7.90 4.74
N VAL A 564 25.83 -7.60 5.49
CA VAL A 564 24.58 -8.39 5.44
C VAL A 564 23.95 -8.31 4.05
N LEU A 565 23.96 -7.13 3.43
CA LEU A 565 23.46 -6.94 2.06
C LEU A 565 24.25 -7.77 1.06
N GLN A 566 25.60 -7.72 1.12
CA GLN A 566 26.45 -8.51 0.24
C GLN A 566 26.20 -10.01 0.41
N GLU A 567 26.15 -10.49 1.66
CA GLU A 567 25.81 -11.88 1.97
C GLU A 567 24.45 -12.28 1.40
N SER A 568 23.44 -11.42 1.56
CA SER A 568 22.09 -11.66 1.08
C SER A 568 22.04 -11.78 -0.45
N LEU A 569 22.81 -10.97 -1.17
CA LEU A 569 22.93 -11.05 -2.62
C LEU A 569 23.70 -12.31 -3.07
N ASP A 570 24.81 -12.65 -2.39
CA ASP A 570 25.64 -13.82 -2.68
C ASP A 570 24.90 -15.14 -2.44
N LYS A 571 24.07 -15.18 -1.39
CA LYS A 571 23.21 -16.33 -1.05
C LYS A 571 21.88 -16.36 -1.83
N GLU A 572 21.65 -15.37 -2.71
CA GLU A 572 20.39 -15.18 -3.45
C GLU A 572 19.14 -15.12 -2.52
N TRP A 573 19.31 -14.62 -1.31
CA TRP A 573 18.17 -14.34 -0.42
C TRP A 573 17.31 -13.20 -0.91
N GLN A 574 17.97 -12.16 -1.42
CA GLN A 574 17.35 -11.01 -2.08
C GLN A 574 17.95 -10.83 -3.48
N SER A 575 17.21 -10.17 -4.35
CA SER A 575 17.69 -9.87 -5.70
C SER A 575 17.21 -8.50 -6.17
N VAL A 576 17.94 -7.93 -7.12
CA VAL A 576 17.58 -6.68 -7.78
C VAL A 576 17.87 -6.78 -9.27
N TRP A 577 17.06 -6.12 -10.06
CA TRP A 577 17.25 -5.96 -11.50
C TRP A 577 17.12 -4.48 -11.89
N PRO A 578 17.93 -3.96 -12.81
CA PRO A 578 19.13 -4.62 -13.36
C PRO A 578 20.08 -5.09 -12.27
N ARG A 579 20.90 -6.11 -12.55
CA ARG A 579 21.88 -6.61 -11.57
C ARG A 579 22.89 -5.50 -11.18
N PRO A 580 23.47 -5.53 -9.96
CA PRO A 580 24.52 -4.59 -9.56
C PRO A 580 25.65 -4.54 -10.59
N GLY A 581 26.13 -3.35 -10.91
CA GLY A 581 27.09 -3.11 -11.99
C GLY A 581 26.45 -2.89 -13.36
N ASN A 582 25.18 -3.20 -13.51
CA ASN A 582 24.40 -2.96 -14.73
C ASN A 582 23.44 -1.79 -14.52
N ASP A 583 23.85 -0.57 -14.83
CA ASP A 583 23.02 0.61 -14.60
C ASP A 583 21.76 0.65 -15.47
N PRO A 584 20.59 1.01 -14.92
CA PRO A 584 19.41 1.33 -15.73
C PRO A 584 19.71 2.49 -16.69
N LYS A 585 19.10 2.47 -17.87
CA LYS A 585 19.32 3.47 -18.93
C LYS A 585 18.07 4.28 -19.24
N MET A 586 16.92 3.71 -19.02
CA MET A 586 15.65 4.35 -19.28
C MET A 586 14.70 4.14 -18.10
N LEU A 587 14.01 5.19 -17.68
CA LEU A 587 13.03 5.15 -16.60
C LEU A 587 11.69 5.68 -17.11
N PHE A 588 10.68 4.83 -17.04
CA PHE A 588 9.28 5.24 -17.16
C PHE A 588 8.66 5.38 -15.77
N VAL A 589 7.93 6.48 -15.57
CA VAL A 589 7.16 6.72 -14.34
C VAL A 589 5.68 6.74 -14.73
N LEU A 590 4.97 5.71 -14.29
CA LEU A 590 3.56 5.49 -14.63
C LEU A 590 2.69 5.71 -13.40
N GLY A 591 1.97 6.83 -13.36
CA GLY A 591 1.07 7.16 -12.24
C GLY A 591 1.75 7.32 -10.88
N GLY A 592 3.04 7.64 -10.85
CA GLY A 592 3.89 7.76 -9.68
C GLY A 592 4.60 9.10 -9.54
N ASN A 593 5.19 9.33 -8.37
CA ASN A 593 6.00 10.53 -8.09
C ASN A 593 7.17 10.15 -7.16
N PRO A 594 8.13 9.33 -7.65
CA PRO A 594 9.20 8.78 -6.83
C PRO A 594 10.07 9.85 -6.17
N LEU A 595 10.43 10.95 -6.83
CA LEU A 595 11.25 12.00 -6.21
C LEU A 595 10.58 12.75 -5.06
N ARG A 596 9.24 12.70 -4.98
CA ARG A 596 8.51 13.18 -3.81
C ARG A 596 8.38 12.08 -2.74
N ARG A 597 8.35 10.80 -3.14
CA ARG A 597 8.01 9.67 -2.29
C ARG A 597 9.25 9.04 -1.63
N VAL A 598 10.31 8.83 -2.38
CA VAL A 598 11.54 8.19 -1.91
C VAL A 598 12.27 9.12 -0.94
N ARG A 599 12.79 8.55 0.15
CA ARG A 599 13.51 9.28 1.20
C ARG A 599 14.91 9.64 0.69
N CYS A 600 15.48 10.69 1.23
CA CYS A 600 16.81 11.20 0.83
C CYS A 600 16.98 11.31 -0.70
N TYR A 601 15.92 11.78 -1.39
CA TYR A 601 15.88 11.84 -2.86
C TYR A 601 17.05 12.61 -3.52
N PRO A 602 17.76 13.56 -2.87
CA PRO A 602 18.94 14.18 -3.46
C PRO A 602 20.04 13.18 -3.84
N LEU A 603 20.16 12.07 -3.09
CA LEU A 603 21.09 11.00 -3.45
C LEU A 603 20.69 10.31 -4.75
N ILE A 604 19.40 10.15 -4.99
CA ILE A 604 18.88 9.58 -6.23
C ILE A 604 19.22 10.49 -7.42
N LEU A 605 19.00 11.80 -7.27
CA LEU A 605 19.37 12.78 -8.30
C LEU A 605 20.88 12.79 -8.57
N LYS A 606 21.70 12.59 -7.54
CA LYS A 606 23.15 12.51 -7.65
C LYS A 606 23.63 11.22 -8.31
N ASN A 607 23.07 10.06 -7.94
CA ASN A 607 23.63 8.75 -8.25
C ASN A 607 22.95 8.04 -9.43
N LEU A 608 21.63 8.18 -9.61
CA LEU A 608 20.87 7.48 -10.65
C LEU A 608 20.54 8.37 -11.85
N TRP A 609 20.06 9.60 -11.62
CA TRP A 609 19.58 10.48 -12.70
C TRP A 609 20.58 10.71 -13.80
N PRO A 610 21.90 10.89 -13.54
CA PRO A 610 22.92 11.04 -14.57
C PRO A 610 23.16 9.80 -15.43
N LYS A 611 22.79 8.61 -14.94
CA LYS A 611 22.95 7.33 -15.64
C LYS A 611 21.81 7.03 -16.60
N LEU A 612 20.66 7.70 -16.42
CA LEU A 612 19.48 7.53 -17.23
C LEU A 612 19.58 8.39 -18.50
N HIS A 613 19.52 7.76 -19.67
CA HIS A 613 19.56 8.46 -20.96
C HIS A 613 18.20 9.13 -21.23
N THR A 614 17.11 8.49 -20.83
CA THR A 614 15.75 8.99 -21.05
C THR A 614 14.86 8.70 -19.85
N ILE A 615 14.12 9.73 -19.42
CA ILE A 615 13.10 9.62 -18.36
C ILE A 615 11.78 10.12 -18.94
N VAL A 616 10.76 9.26 -18.89
CA VAL A 616 9.41 9.53 -19.38
C VAL A 616 8.43 9.45 -18.22
N THR A 617 7.70 10.53 -17.98
CA THR A 617 6.61 10.54 -16.98
C THR A 617 5.25 10.63 -17.66
N LEU A 618 4.38 9.66 -17.36
CA LEU A 618 2.97 9.69 -17.72
C LEU A 618 2.20 10.17 -16.49
N ASP A 619 1.71 11.40 -16.55
CA ASP A 619 0.96 12.00 -15.43
C ASP A 619 -0.01 13.06 -15.97
N TRP A 620 -1.07 13.31 -15.26
CA TRP A 620 -2.05 14.35 -15.59
C TRP A 620 -1.66 15.74 -15.07
N ARG A 621 -0.68 15.84 -14.16
CA ARG A 621 -0.16 17.10 -13.62
C ARG A 621 1.36 17.13 -13.57
N MET A 622 1.92 18.34 -13.44
CA MET A 622 3.36 18.52 -13.27
C MET A 622 3.77 18.23 -11.83
N THR A 623 4.45 17.12 -11.60
CA THR A 623 4.93 16.64 -10.30
C THR A 623 6.42 16.95 -10.09
N SER A 624 6.93 16.77 -8.86
CA SER A 624 8.39 16.88 -8.59
C SER A 624 9.21 15.95 -9.49
N THR A 625 8.71 14.75 -9.80
CA THR A 625 9.37 13.82 -10.72
C THR A 625 9.24 14.27 -12.18
N ALA A 626 8.04 14.71 -12.59
CA ALA A 626 7.83 15.23 -13.94
C ALA A 626 8.76 16.40 -14.26
N LEU A 627 9.03 17.30 -13.31
CA LEU A 627 9.98 18.40 -13.45
C LEU A 627 11.42 17.93 -13.74
N GLN A 628 11.77 16.71 -13.35
CA GLN A 628 13.11 16.11 -13.55
C GLN A 628 13.13 15.11 -14.71
N SER A 629 12.08 15.04 -15.53
CA SER A 629 11.96 14.14 -16.67
C SER A 629 12.39 14.78 -17.99
N ASP A 630 12.58 13.96 -19.02
CA ASP A 630 12.88 14.40 -20.38
C ASP A 630 11.60 14.59 -21.21
N TYR A 631 10.61 13.72 -20.95
CA TYR A 631 9.29 13.80 -21.56
C TYR A 631 8.22 13.72 -20.47
N VAL A 632 7.19 14.55 -20.59
CA VAL A 632 5.99 14.48 -19.76
C VAL A 632 4.78 14.34 -20.69
N LEU A 633 4.11 13.21 -20.58
CA LEU A 633 2.98 12.85 -21.42
C LEU A 633 1.67 13.06 -20.67
N PRO A 634 0.70 13.82 -21.23
CA PRO A 634 -0.55 14.14 -20.56
C PRO A 634 -1.47 12.91 -20.48
N ALA A 635 -1.53 12.30 -19.32
CA ALA A 635 -2.48 11.22 -19.03
C ALA A 635 -3.88 11.78 -18.78
N ALA A 636 -4.91 11.04 -19.21
CA ALA A 636 -6.31 11.33 -18.92
C ALA A 636 -6.61 11.20 -17.43
N GLY A 637 -7.37 12.15 -16.89
CA GLY A 637 -7.89 12.06 -15.52
C GLY A 637 -9.01 11.01 -15.41
N TRP A 638 -9.44 10.72 -14.17
CA TRP A 638 -10.40 9.62 -13.94
C TRP A 638 -11.77 9.81 -14.62
N TYR A 639 -12.21 11.05 -14.82
CA TYR A 639 -13.46 11.34 -15.56
C TYR A 639 -13.27 11.50 -17.07
N GLU A 640 -12.05 11.25 -17.58
CA GLU A 640 -11.71 11.45 -18.98
C GLU A 640 -11.48 10.14 -19.75
N ARG A 641 -11.69 8.97 -19.10
CA ARG A 641 -11.53 7.63 -19.68
C ARG A 641 -12.56 6.66 -19.13
N ASN A 642 -12.75 5.55 -19.83
CA ASN A 642 -13.50 4.40 -19.33
C ASN A 642 -12.52 3.46 -18.64
N ASP A 643 -12.78 3.08 -17.40
CA ASP A 643 -11.90 2.20 -16.65
C ASP A 643 -12.65 1.54 -15.48
N HIS A 644 -11.97 0.66 -14.78
CA HIS A 644 -12.42 0.11 -13.52
C HIS A 644 -11.23 -0.08 -12.58
N LYS A 645 -11.49 -0.17 -11.29
CA LYS A 645 -10.49 -0.55 -10.31
C LYS A 645 -10.42 -2.07 -10.25
N TRP A 646 -9.29 -2.68 -10.58
CA TRP A 646 -9.18 -4.13 -10.60
C TRP A 646 -8.91 -4.74 -9.22
N VAL A 647 -8.48 -3.94 -8.24
CA VAL A 647 -8.23 -4.38 -6.86
C VAL A 647 -8.97 -3.51 -5.86
N THR A 648 -9.46 -4.11 -4.80
CA THR A 648 -10.10 -3.43 -3.66
C THR A 648 -9.59 -3.97 -2.34
N THR A 649 -10.04 -3.37 -1.26
CA THR A 649 -9.65 -3.73 0.11
C THR A 649 -10.89 -3.81 1.00
N LEU A 650 -10.89 -3.28 2.18
CA LEU A 650 -11.93 -3.34 3.22
C LEU A 650 -13.40 -3.16 2.76
N MET A 651 -13.63 -2.87 1.51
CA MET A 651 -14.97 -2.83 0.91
C MET A 651 -14.96 -3.71 -0.34
N PRO A 652 -15.65 -4.85 -0.32
CA PRO A 652 -15.59 -5.85 -1.39
C PRO A 652 -16.45 -5.44 -2.59
N TYR A 653 -16.17 -4.27 -3.13
CA TYR A 653 -16.82 -3.73 -4.32
C TYR A 653 -15.79 -3.35 -5.37
N ILE A 654 -15.98 -3.81 -6.61
CA ILE A 654 -15.31 -3.24 -7.77
C ILE A 654 -16.03 -1.95 -8.16
N HIS A 655 -15.30 -0.93 -8.61
CA HIS A 655 -15.83 0.34 -9.08
C HIS A 655 -15.45 0.58 -10.53
N SER A 656 -16.39 1.09 -11.33
CA SER A 656 -16.16 1.49 -12.71
C SER A 656 -16.24 3.01 -12.87
N GLY A 657 -15.63 3.51 -13.92
CA GLY A 657 -15.72 4.91 -14.35
C GLY A 657 -16.09 5.02 -15.81
N GLU A 658 -17.15 5.80 -16.09
CA GLU A 658 -17.53 6.20 -17.42
C GLU A 658 -16.85 7.51 -17.78
N LYS A 659 -16.40 7.64 -19.02
CA LYS A 659 -15.81 8.86 -19.57
C LYS A 659 -16.84 9.99 -19.62
N ALA A 660 -16.61 11.04 -18.86
CA ALA A 660 -17.47 12.23 -18.82
C ALA A 660 -17.06 13.26 -19.88
N THR A 661 -15.78 13.45 -20.13
CA THR A 661 -15.25 14.48 -21.02
C THR A 661 -13.87 14.11 -21.58
N THR A 662 -13.31 14.95 -22.39
CA THR A 662 -11.92 14.94 -22.82
C THR A 662 -11.33 16.33 -22.57
N TYR A 663 -10.11 16.42 -22.08
CA TYR A 663 -9.46 17.68 -21.76
C TYR A 663 -8.15 17.83 -22.55
N TYR A 664 -8.10 18.79 -23.47
CA TYR A 664 -6.99 19.03 -24.36
C TYR A 664 -6.53 17.77 -25.11
N GLU A 665 -5.23 17.47 -25.11
CA GLU A 665 -4.61 16.32 -25.78
C GLU A 665 -4.34 15.14 -24.83
N ALA A 666 -4.98 15.12 -23.64
CA ALA A 666 -4.83 14.02 -22.70
C ALA A 666 -5.39 12.71 -23.28
N ARG A 667 -4.67 11.60 -23.04
CA ARG A 667 -5.00 10.26 -23.52
C ARG A 667 -5.05 9.28 -22.35
N SER A 668 -5.86 8.23 -22.48
CA SER A 668 -5.84 7.13 -21.53
C SER A 668 -4.48 6.41 -21.57
N ASP A 669 -4.10 5.78 -20.47
CA ASP A 669 -2.85 5.02 -20.41
C ASP A 669 -2.84 3.89 -21.43
N TRP A 670 -4.02 3.26 -21.68
CA TRP A 670 -4.18 2.29 -22.77
C TRP A 670 -3.80 2.89 -24.12
N GLU A 671 -4.34 4.07 -24.47
CA GLU A 671 -4.06 4.72 -25.74
C GLU A 671 -2.58 5.11 -25.88
N ILE A 672 -1.97 5.66 -24.81
CA ILE A 672 -0.56 6.08 -24.82
C ILE A 672 0.35 4.88 -25.08
N ILE A 673 0.18 3.80 -24.31
CA ILE A 673 1.04 2.62 -24.39
C ILE A 673 0.78 1.83 -25.69
N SER A 674 -0.46 1.74 -26.13
CA SER A 674 -0.85 1.11 -27.38
C SER A 674 -0.18 1.79 -28.60
N ARG A 675 -0.26 3.12 -28.70
CA ARG A 675 0.39 3.91 -29.76
C ARG A 675 1.92 3.85 -29.69
N LEU A 676 2.48 3.84 -28.48
CA LEU A 676 3.92 3.65 -28.32
C LEU A 676 4.36 2.29 -28.83
N THR A 677 3.62 1.23 -28.50
CA THR A 677 3.92 -0.16 -28.96
C THR A 677 3.87 -0.27 -30.49
N GLU A 678 2.83 0.33 -31.13
CA GLU A 678 2.76 0.41 -32.59
C GLU A 678 3.95 1.18 -33.19
N THR A 679 4.31 2.31 -32.54
CA THR A 679 5.42 3.12 -33.02
C THR A 679 6.76 2.39 -32.93
N ILE A 680 6.98 1.59 -31.87
CA ILE A 680 8.20 0.74 -31.73
C ILE A 680 8.25 -0.27 -32.87
N ASP A 681 7.16 -1.00 -33.14
CA ASP A 681 7.05 -1.98 -34.25
C ASP A 681 7.43 -1.33 -35.59
N ARG A 682 6.77 -0.22 -35.93
CA ARG A 682 7.02 0.54 -37.15
C ARG A 682 8.44 1.11 -37.23
N ARG A 683 8.94 1.74 -36.16
CA ARG A 683 10.27 2.36 -36.15
C ARG A 683 11.38 1.31 -36.25
N ALA A 684 11.22 0.16 -35.60
CA ALA A 684 12.17 -0.94 -35.72
C ALA A 684 12.27 -1.43 -37.18
N ALA A 685 11.11 -1.60 -37.85
CA ALA A 685 11.06 -1.96 -39.27
C ALA A 685 11.72 -0.89 -40.17
N GLU A 686 11.38 0.41 -39.97
CA GLU A 686 11.98 1.53 -40.73
C GLU A 686 13.50 1.59 -40.56
N ARG A 687 14.03 1.20 -39.42
CA ARG A 687 15.49 1.20 -39.10
C ARG A 687 16.16 -0.13 -39.45
N GLY A 688 15.45 -1.13 -39.92
CA GLY A 688 15.97 -2.44 -40.25
C GLY A 688 16.41 -3.27 -39.01
N VAL A 689 15.92 -2.92 -37.83
CA VAL A 689 16.19 -3.62 -36.57
C VAL A 689 14.99 -4.52 -36.26
N THR A 690 15.03 -5.79 -36.68
CA THR A 690 13.88 -6.69 -36.57
C THR A 690 13.93 -7.57 -35.32
N LYS A 691 15.09 -7.77 -34.73
CA LYS A 691 15.31 -8.72 -33.60
C LYS A 691 16.04 -8.09 -32.44
N PHE A 692 15.85 -8.66 -31.27
CA PHE A 692 16.59 -8.33 -30.04
C PHE A 692 16.75 -9.60 -29.18
N VAL A 693 17.59 -9.50 -28.16
CA VAL A 693 17.83 -10.58 -27.19
C VAL A 693 17.24 -10.21 -25.85
N ASP A 694 16.46 -11.08 -25.24
CA ASP A 694 15.92 -10.86 -23.92
C ASP A 694 16.97 -11.11 -22.81
N ARG A 695 16.64 -10.78 -21.57
CA ARG A 695 17.54 -10.89 -20.40
C ARG A 695 18.06 -12.31 -20.13
N PHE A 696 17.46 -13.34 -20.74
CA PHE A 696 17.86 -14.73 -20.60
C PHE A 696 18.61 -15.27 -21.83
N GLY A 697 18.91 -14.40 -22.80
CA GLY A 697 19.58 -14.77 -24.04
C GLY A 697 18.66 -15.36 -25.11
N GLY A 698 17.33 -15.27 -24.92
CA GLY A 698 16.34 -15.69 -25.92
C GLY A 698 16.17 -14.64 -27.01
N GLU A 699 16.16 -15.09 -28.29
CA GLU A 699 15.87 -14.21 -29.42
C GLU A 699 14.38 -13.85 -29.44
N ARG A 700 14.08 -12.56 -29.58
CA ARG A 700 12.74 -11.98 -29.75
C ARG A 700 12.70 -11.08 -30.98
N THR A 701 11.50 -10.68 -31.41
CA THR A 701 11.30 -9.81 -32.56
C THR A 701 10.57 -8.53 -32.19
N PHE A 702 10.93 -7.43 -32.87
CA PHE A 702 10.12 -6.22 -32.88
C PHE A 702 8.95 -6.30 -33.88
N GLU A 703 9.05 -7.22 -34.86
CA GLU A 703 8.01 -7.37 -35.87
C GLU A 703 6.72 -7.96 -35.28
N GLY A 704 5.61 -7.28 -35.48
CA GLY A 704 4.30 -7.73 -35.02
C GLY A 704 4.04 -7.49 -33.52
N LEU A 705 4.81 -6.67 -32.84
CA LEU A 705 4.56 -6.30 -31.45
C LEU A 705 3.17 -5.71 -31.23
N TYR A 706 2.76 -4.78 -32.13
CA TYR A 706 1.45 -4.18 -32.02
C TYR A 706 0.34 -5.16 -32.34
N ARG A 707 0.56 -6.06 -33.32
CA ARG A 707 -0.37 -7.12 -33.64
C ARG A 707 -0.65 -8.02 -32.42
N GLN A 708 0.41 -8.40 -31.69
CA GLN A 708 0.26 -9.16 -30.44
C GLN A 708 -0.39 -8.32 -29.35
N PHE A 709 0.08 -7.09 -29.12
CA PHE A 709 -0.47 -6.20 -28.11
C PHE A 709 -1.98 -6.00 -28.28
N SER A 710 -2.43 -5.75 -29.51
CA SER A 710 -3.82 -5.49 -29.85
C SER A 710 -4.69 -6.73 -30.02
N ASN A 711 -4.13 -7.94 -29.86
CA ASN A 711 -4.78 -9.21 -30.18
C ASN A 711 -5.34 -9.20 -31.62
N ASP A 712 -4.41 -9.16 -32.60
CA ASP A 712 -4.71 -9.10 -34.03
C ASP A 712 -5.67 -7.96 -34.43
N GLY A 713 -5.54 -6.78 -33.79
CA GLY A 713 -6.37 -5.61 -34.03
C GLY A 713 -7.73 -5.64 -33.34
N THR A 714 -7.97 -6.63 -32.48
CA THR A 714 -9.20 -6.70 -31.69
C THR A 714 -9.37 -5.46 -30.79
N TYR A 715 -8.26 -4.96 -30.23
CA TYR A 715 -8.25 -3.79 -29.35
C TYR A 715 -7.47 -2.66 -30.01
N GLY A 716 -8.17 -1.63 -30.47
CA GLY A 716 -7.59 -0.41 -31.03
C GLY A 716 -7.06 0.53 -29.95
N HIS A 717 -6.49 1.62 -30.40
CA HIS A 717 -5.85 2.61 -29.48
C HIS A 717 -6.83 3.25 -28.49
N GLU A 718 -8.06 3.51 -28.92
CA GLU A 718 -9.08 4.21 -28.14
C GLU A 718 -10.11 3.26 -27.50
N ASP A 719 -9.82 1.95 -27.47
CA ASP A 719 -10.74 0.90 -27.02
C ASP A 719 -10.63 0.61 -25.51
N ASP A 720 -10.33 1.61 -24.67
CA ASP A 720 -10.25 1.47 -23.21
C ASP A 720 -11.52 0.84 -22.61
N GLU A 721 -12.72 1.25 -23.09
CA GLU A 721 -13.98 0.67 -22.66
C GLU A 721 -14.11 -0.80 -23.02
N LYS A 722 -13.72 -1.18 -24.23
CA LYS A 722 -13.76 -2.57 -24.69
C LYS A 722 -12.78 -3.45 -23.89
N VAL A 723 -11.62 -2.91 -23.55
CA VAL A 723 -10.63 -3.56 -22.70
C VAL A 723 -11.17 -3.76 -21.29
N ALA A 724 -11.74 -2.72 -20.67
CA ALA A 724 -12.38 -2.82 -19.36
C ALA A 724 -13.52 -3.85 -19.36
N ALA A 725 -14.41 -3.79 -20.36
CA ALA A 725 -15.51 -4.74 -20.53
C ALA A 725 -15.01 -6.18 -20.64
N ARG A 726 -13.94 -6.43 -21.37
CA ARG A 726 -13.37 -7.77 -21.56
C ARG A 726 -12.78 -8.34 -20.28
N MET A 727 -12.09 -7.54 -19.49
CA MET A 727 -11.59 -7.97 -18.19
C MET A 727 -12.73 -8.34 -17.24
N ILE A 728 -13.82 -7.58 -17.22
CA ILE A 728 -15.02 -7.88 -16.43
C ILE A 728 -15.69 -9.17 -16.91
N GLU A 729 -15.75 -9.41 -18.23
CA GLU A 729 -16.30 -10.64 -18.80
C GLU A 729 -15.49 -11.89 -18.42
N HIS A 730 -14.18 -11.77 -18.30
CA HIS A 730 -13.30 -12.84 -17.84
C HIS A 730 -13.36 -13.10 -16.34
N ALA A 731 -13.83 -12.14 -15.55
CA ALA A 731 -13.82 -12.28 -14.09
C ALA A 731 -14.81 -13.34 -13.61
N THR A 732 -14.31 -14.32 -12.84
CA THR A 732 -15.12 -15.41 -12.27
C THR A 732 -15.71 -15.05 -10.91
N ASN A 733 -15.19 -14.04 -10.24
CA ASN A 733 -15.54 -13.65 -8.88
C ASN A 733 -16.52 -12.46 -8.78
N LEU A 734 -17.10 -12.06 -9.91
CA LEU A 734 -18.07 -10.96 -9.99
C LEU A 734 -19.50 -11.44 -10.33
N GLY A 735 -19.81 -12.73 -10.14
CA GLY A 735 -21.15 -13.28 -10.36
C GLY A 735 -21.68 -13.12 -11.78
N GLY A 736 -20.82 -12.93 -12.78
CA GLY A 736 -21.18 -12.78 -14.19
C GLY A 736 -21.80 -11.41 -14.54
N VAL A 737 -21.54 -10.38 -13.76
CA VAL A 737 -21.98 -9.00 -14.05
C VAL A 737 -21.50 -8.58 -15.44
N LYS A 738 -22.34 -7.87 -16.18
CA LYS A 738 -21.96 -7.30 -17.47
C LYS A 738 -21.42 -5.90 -17.30
N TRP A 739 -20.50 -5.49 -18.19
CA TRP A 739 -19.92 -4.16 -18.17
C TRP A 739 -20.97 -3.04 -18.17
N GLU A 740 -22.02 -3.16 -18.97
CA GLU A 740 -23.08 -2.17 -19.07
C GLU A 740 -23.84 -1.98 -17.74
N ASP A 741 -24.07 -3.08 -17.01
CA ASP A 741 -24.72 -3.04 -15.71
C ASP A 741 -23.80 -2.43 -14.64
N LEU A 742 -22.51 -2.80 -14.68
CA LEU A 742 -21.48 -2.25 -13.80
C LEU A 742 -21.31 -0.75 -14.06
N LYS A 743 -21.18 -0.34 -15.32
CA LYS A 743 -21.07 1.07 -15.73
C LYS A 743 -22.26 1.90 -15.27
N LYS A 744 -23.48 1.39 -15.45
CA LYS A 744 -24.71 2.07 -15.04
C LYS A 744 -24.80 2.25 -13.53
N LYS A 745 -24.42 1.24 -12.73
CA LYS A 745 -24.45 1.26 -11.26
C LYS A 745 -23.23 1.96 -10.67
N GLY A 746 -22.06 1.87 -11.34
CA GLY A 746 -20.77 2.42 -10.90
C GLY A 746 -20.01 1.53 -9.92
N PHE A 747 -20.63 0.47 -9.40
CA PHE A 747 -20.00 -0.48 -8.49
C PHE A 747 -20.72 -1.83 -8.52
N HIS A 748 -19.99 -2.89 -8.14
CA HIS A 748 -20.55 -4.22 -7.99
C HIS A 748 -19.81 -4.97 -6.87
N ARG A 749 -20.54 -5.79 -6.08
CA ARG A 749 -19.96 -6.57 -5.00
C ARG A 749 -19.34 -7.86 -5.52
N PHE A 750 -18.18 -8.22 -4.96
CA PHE A 750 -17.56 -9.52 -5.19
C PHE A 750 -18.45 -10.64 -4.63
N SER A 751 -18.54 -11.75 -5.36
CA SER A 751 -19.35 -12.91 -5.02
C SER A 751 -18.55 -14.13 -4.57
N SER A 752 -17.23 -14.11 -4.77
CA SER A 752 -16.31 -15.17 -4.38
C SER A 752 -14.87 -14.63 -4.37
N ILE A 753 -13.93 -15.46 -3.92
CA ILE A 753 -12.49 -15.12 -3.92
C ILE A 753 -11.89 -15.07 -5.34
N GLY A 754 -12.41 -15.87 -6.28
CA GLY A 754 -11.85 -15.98 -7.63
C GLY A 754 -10.59 -16.84 -7.71
N ASN A 755 -9.84 -16.68 -8.81
CA ASN A 755 -8.69 -17.52 -9.16
C ASN A 755 -7.36 -16.77 -9.27
N SER A 756 -7.34 -15.46 -8.98
CA SER A 756 -6.10 -14.67 -9.00
C SER A 756 -5.15 -15.10 -7.88
N MET A 757 -3.83 -14.93 -8.11
CA MET A 757 -2.84 -15.25 -7.09
C MET A 757 -3.00 -14.36 -5.84
N GLY A 758 -3.36 -13.08 -6.03
CA GLY A 758 -3.55 -12.13 -4.93
C GLY A 758 -4.71 -12.54 -4.02
N SER A 759 -5.86 -12.83 -4.61
CA SER A 759 -7.07 -13.21 -3.87
C SER A 759 -6.99 -14.60 -3.25
N ILE A 760 -6.39 -15.59 -3.93
CA ILE A 760 -6.19 -16.94 -3.36
C ILE A 760 -5.37 -16.88 -2.07
N GLY A 761 -4.42 -15.94 -1.98
CA GLY A 761 -3.59 -15.74 -0.77
C GLY A 761 -4.36 -15.29 0.48
N ASN A 762 -5.63 -14.90 0.38
CA ASN A 762 -6.39 -14.40 1.53
C ASN A 762 -6.79 -15.51 2.52
N ALA A 763 -7.04 -16.72 2.04
CA ALA A 763 -7.53 -17.87 2.84
C ALA A 763 -8.75 -17.52 3.70
N THR A 764 -9.69 -16.82 3.08
CA THR A 764 -10.89 -16.26 3.70
C THR A 764 -12.07 -16.45 2.76
N ASP A 765 -13.24 -16.74 3.28
CA ASP A 765 -14.44 -16.80 2.47
C ASP A 765 -14.91 -15.39 2.08
N ILE A 766 -15.34 -15.24 0.84
CA ILE A 766 -15.90 -13.99 0.30
C ILE A 766 -17.39 -14.25 -0.02
N PRO A 767 -18.28 -14.17 0.97
CA PRO A 767 -19.71 -14.38 0.74
C PRO A 767 -20.32 -13.17 0.03
N ALA A 768 -21.23 -13.44 -0.90
CA ALA A 768 -21.95 -12.39 -1.63
C ALA A 768 -22.92 -11.60 -0.70
N ASP A 769 -23.41 -12.22 0.36
CA ASP A 769 -24.50 -11.78 1.21
C ASP A 769 -24.14 -11.67 2.71
N ASP A 770 -22.87 -11.68 3.06
CA ASP A 770 -22.39 -11.55 4.43
C ASP A 770 -21.12 -10.68 4.51
N THR A 771 -20.74 -10.27 5.73
CA THR A 771 -19.48 -9.61 6.02
C THR A 771 -18.31 -10.58 5.82
N ILE A 772 -17.16 -10.04 5.49
CA ILE A 772 -15.93 -10.83 5.28
C ILE A 772 -15.11 -10.81 6.56
N THR A 773 -14.84 -12.00 7.09
CA THR A 773 -14.02 -12.20 8.30
C THR A 773 -12.68 -12.84 7.90
N PRO A 774 -11.53 -12.32 8.35
CA PRO A 774 -10.22 -12.84 7.95
C PRO A 774 -9.92 -14.21 8.56
N LEU A 775 -9.13 -15.02 7.84
CA LEU A 775 -8.54 -16.28 8.28
C LEU A 775 -9.55 -17.40 8.60
N THR A 776 -10.77 -17.31 8.06
CA THR A 776 -11.83 -18.30 8.32
C THR A 776 -11.42 -19.72 7.93
N LYS A 777 -10.73 -19.89 6.78
CA LYS A 777 -10.29 -21.22 6.31
C LYS A 777 -9.21 -21.83 7.18
N HIS A 778 -8.28 -21.03 7.70
CA HIS A 778 -7.29 -21.55 8.64
C HIS A 778 -7.93 -22.01 9.95
N VAL A 779 -8.83 -21.20 10.51
CA VAL A 779 -9.40 -21.48 11.83
C VAL A 779 -10.49 -22.57 11.77
N PHE A 780 -11.38 -22.54 10.75
CA PHE A 780 -12.50 -23.48 10.70
C PHE A 780 -12.25 -24.70 9.83
N GLU A 781 -11.64 -24.53 8.65
CA GLU A 781 -11.32 -25.64 7.76
C GLU A 781 -9.96 -26.28 8.09
N LYS A 782 -9.25 -25.76 9.09
CA LYS A 782 -7.95 -26.26 9.55
C LYS A 782 -6.88 -26.25 8.46
N MET A 783 -6.98 -25.28 7.54
CA MET A 783 -6.02 -25.13 6.46
C MET A 783 -4.66 -24.65 7.00
N PRO A 784 -3.54 -25.30 6.67
CA PRO A 784 -2.21 -24.88 7.11
C PRO A 784 -1.85 -23.48 6.61
N TYR A 785 -1.13 -22.70 7.44
CA TYR A 785 -0.55 -21.43 7.04
C TYR A 785 0.67 -21.65 6.13
N PRO A 786 0.99 -20.69 5.24
CA PRO A 786 2.15 -20.78 4.35
C PRO A 786 3.48 -20.46 5.07
N THR A 787 3.65 -20.93 6.29
CA THR A 787 4.85 -20.82 7.13
C THR A 787 5.63 -22.13 7.15
N LEU A 788 6.87 -22.14 7.67
CA LEU A 788 7.64 -23.35 7.89
C LEU A 788 6.92 -24.30 8.86
N SER A 789 6.39 -23.76 9.94
CA SER A 789 5.64 -24.51 10.97
C SER A 789 4.26 -24.97 10.53
N ARG A 790 3.75 -24.48 9.38
CA ARG A 790 2.37 -24.64 8.92
C ARG A 790 1.34 -23.99 9.87
N ARG A 791 1.77 -23.14 10.80
CA ARG A 791 0.99 -22.48 11.84
C ARG A 791 1.32 -20.99 11.87
N ILE A 792 0.59 -20.20 12.64
CA ILE A 792 0.98 -18.84 12.99
C ILE A 792 2.34 -18.96 13.70
N GLN A 793 3.38 -18.38 13.13
CA GLN A 793 4.75 -18.63 13.53
C GLN A 793 5.36 -17.45 14.26
N PHE A 794 5.66 -17.60 15.52
CA PHE A 794 6.30 -16.56 16.35
C PHE A 794 7.80 -16.80 16.54
N TYR A 795 8.28 -18.02 16.35
CA TYR A 795 9.71 -18.36 16.44
C TYR A 795 10.33 -18.47 15.05
N LEU A 796 11.38 -17.71 14.78
CA LEU A 796 12.09 -17.69 13.50
C LEU A 796 13.53 -18.15 13.72
N ASP A 797 13.85 -19.37 13.33
CA ASP A 797 15.18 -19.96 13.52
C ASP A 797 16.13 -19.74 12.32
N GLN A 798 15.81 -18.76 11.46
CA GLN A 798 16.69 -18.34 10.39
C GLN A 798 17.92 -17.60 10.95
N GLU A 799 19.08 -17.79 10.35
CA GLU A 799 20.37 -17.38 10.91
C GLU A 799 20.47 -15.88 11.27
N LEU A 800 19.93 -14.97 10.45
CA LEU A 800 19.96 -13.54 10.77
C LEU A 800 19.05 -13.17 11.94
N TYR A 801 17.89 -13.83 12.08
CA TYR A 801 17.01 -13.60 13.23
C TYR A 801 17.66 -14.08 14.53
N LEU A 802 18.34 -15.22 14.50
CA LEU A 802 19.10 -15.73 15.65
C LEU A 802 20.30 -14.84 15.99
N GLU A 803 21.01 -14.34 14.97
CA GLU A 803 22.15 -13.41 15.11
C GLU A 803 21.71 -12.08 15.73
N MET A 804 20.62 -11.50 15.23
CA MET A 804 20.10 -10.21 15.69
C MET A 804 19.25 -10.33 16.96
N GLY A 805 18.97 -11.54 17.47
CA GLY A 805 18.14 -11.78 18.66
C GLY A 805 16.66 -11.48 18.43
N GLU A 806 16.17 -11.71 17.21
CA GLU A 806 14.78 -11.48 16.79
C GLU A 806 14.02 -12.78 16.48
N GLU A 807 14.52 -13.91 16.93
CA GLU A 807 13.85 -15.21 16.74
C GLU A 807 12.45 -15.25 17.37
N LEU A 808 12.26 -14.58 18.49
CA LEU A 808 10.94 -14.30 19.09
C LEU A 808 10.61 -12.81 18.99
N PRO A 809 9.34 -12.38 19.07
CA PRO A 809 8.99 -10.99 19.27
C PRO A 809 9.72 -10.41 20.49
N VAL A 810 10.43 -9.31 20.29
CA VAL A 810 11.16 -8.56 21.33
C VAL A 810 10.93 -7.08 21.11
N HIS A 811 11.21 -6.26 22.11
CA HIS A 811 11.31 -4.82 21.92
C HIS A 811 12.77 -4.41 21.73
N LYS A 812 13.01 -3.64 20.69
CA LYS A 812 14.24 -2.88 20.47
C LYS A 812 13.91 -1.40 20.44
N ALA A 813 14.69 -0.59 21.10
CA ALA A 813 14.49 0.86 21.09
C ALA A 813 14.65 1.40 19.66
N PRO A 814 13.85 2.38 19.25
CA PRO A 814 14.01 3.01 17.95
C PRO A 814 15.43 3.55 17.74
N PRO A 815 16.01 3.42 16.54
CA PRO A 815 17.34 3.95 16.26
C PRO A 815 17.36 5.49 16.34
N THR A 816 18.53 6.07 16.58
CA THR A 816 18.73 7.52 16.51
C THR A 816 19.02 7.96 15.07
N ALA A 817 18.15 7.55 14.12
CA ALA A 817 18.37 7.76 12.69
C ALA A 817 18.42 9.25 12.32
N GLY A 818 19.54 9.70 11.76
CA GLY A 818 19.83 11.10 11.47
C GLY A 818 20.64 11.82 12.56
N GLY A 819 20.96 11.15 13.68
CA GLY A 819 21.79 11.69 14.75
C GLY A 819 21.11 11.72 16.13
N ASN A 820 21.86 12.11 17.14
CA ASN A 820 21.37 12.15 18.53
C ASN A 820 20.57 13.43 18.81
N TYR A 821 19.39 13.55 18.21
CA TYR A 821 18.49 14.68 18.40
C TYR A 821 17.27 14.30 19.26
N PRO A 822 16.68 15.27 19.99
CA PRO A 822 15.66 14.98 21.00
C PRO A 822 14.27 14.70 20.42
N LEU A 823 13.96 15.19 19.22
CA LEU A 823 12.62 15.10 18.64
C LEU A 823 12.54 13.95 17.62
N THR A 824 11.50 13.15 17.71
CA THR A 824 11.18 12.14 16.70
C THR A 824 10.26 12.76 15.66
N LEU A 825 10.73 12.79 14.40
CA LEU A 825 9.91 13.17 13.25
C LEU A 825 9.04 12.01 12.84
N THR A 826 7.74 12.20 12.98
CA THR A 826 6.74 11.25 12.50
C THR A 826 5.91 11.86 11.37
N GLY A 827 5.17 11.04 10.68
CA GLY A 827 4.32 11.48 9.58
C GLY A 827 3.05 10.64 9.49
N GLY A 828 2.31 10.84 8.45
CA GLY A 828 1.08 10.09 8.20
C GLY A 828 0.29 10.70 7.07
N HIS A 829 -0.82 10.05 6.73
CA HIS A 829 -1.79 10.58 5.79
C HIS A 829 -2.64 11.67 6.44
N THR A 830 -3.15 12.56 5.62
CA THR A 830 -4.04 13.64 6.02
C THR A 830 -5.42 13.49 5.37
N ARG A 831 -6.43 14.12 5.95
CA ARG A 831 -7.76 14.19 5.32
C ARG A 831 -7.82 15.13 4.10
N TRP A 832 -6.79 15.95 3.88
CA TRP A 832 -6.76 17.00 2.86
C TRP A 832 -6.14 16.59 1.53
N SER A 833 -5.52 15.42 1.47
CA SER A 833 -4.93 14.90 0.24
C SER A 833 -4.96 13.38 0.21
N ILE A 834 -4.88 12.80 -0.99
CA ILE A 834 -4.46 11.43 -1.21
C ILE A 834 -3.08 11.52 -1.83
N HIS A 835 -2.07 11.12 -1.06
CA HIS A 835 -0.68 11.39 -1.42
C HIS A 835 -0.51 12.84 -1.91
N SER A 836 0.18 13.09 -3.00
CA SER A 836 0.35 14.46 -3.53
C SER A 836 -0.81 14.96 -4.41
N ALA A 837 -1.80 14.13 -4.72
CA ALA A 837 -2.83 14.45 -5.73
C ALA A 837 -3.67 15.70 -5.43
N TRP A 838 -3.83 16.09 -4.16
CA TRP A 838 -4.55 17.32 -3.75
C TRP A 838 -3.69 18.30 -2.95
N ARG A 839 -2.34 18.09 -2.86
CA ARG A 839 -1.47 18.95 -2.05
C ARG A 839 -1.25 20.34 -2.61
N ASP A 840 -1.46 20.54 -3.88
CA ASP A 840 -1.40 21.80 -4.59
C ASP A 840 -2.79 22.33 -5.03
N ASP A 841 -3.86 21.63 -4.64
CA ASP A 841 -5.22 22.08 -4.86
C ASP A 841 -5.58 23.28 -3.98
N LYS A 842 -6.13 24.33 -4.59
CA LYS A 842 -6.40 25.62 -3.92
C LYS A 842 -7.35 25.48 -2.75
N LEU A 843 -8.47 24.75 -2.91
CA LEU A 843 -9.46 24.57 -1.83
C LEU A 843 -8.85 23.80 -0.65
N MET A 844 -8.10 22.74 -0.94
CA MET A 844 -7.45 21.95 0.10
C MET A 844 -6.35 22.74 0.82
N LEU A 845 -5.63 23.61 0.11
CA LEU A 845 -4.62 24.49 0.71
C LEU A 845 -5.26 25.55 1.63
N GLU A 846 -6.34 26.16 1.22
CA GLU A 846 -7.08 27.15 2.03
C GLU A 846 -7.57 26.55 3.36
N LEU A 847 -7.93 25.27 3.38
CA LEU A 847 -8.37 24.54 4.58
C LEU A 847 -7.24 24.17 5.55
N GLN A 848 -5.97 24.35 5.17
CA GLN A 848 -4.80 23.92 5.95
C GLN A 848 -3.63 24.90 5.97
N ARG A 849 -3.91 26.20 6.08
CA ARG A 849 -2.91 27.30 6.17
C ARG A 849 -2.15 27.60 4.86
N GLY A 850 -2.47 27.00 3.74
CA GLY A 850 -1.92 27.32 2.40
C GLY A 850 -0.53 26.77 2.08
N GLU A 851 0.22 26.23 3.05
CA GLU A 851 1.60 25.74 2.89
C GLU A 851 1.90 24.54 3.80
N PRO A 852 3.06 23.87 3.65
CA PRO A 852 3.49 22.80 4.55
C PRO A 852 3.52 23.23 6.01
N VAL A 853 3.00 22.37 6.88
CA VAL A 853 2.87 22.62 8.31
C VAL A 853 3.44 21.44 9.10
N MET A 854 4.24 21.71 10.13
CA MET A 854 4.72 20.73 11.09
C MET A 854 4.07 20.97 12.46
N TYR A 855 3.47 19.93 13.02
CA TYR A 855 2.86 19.98 14.35
C TYR A 855 3.93 19.69 15.41
N MET A 856 3.90 20.42 16.52
CA MET A 856 4.77 20.21 17.68
C MET A 856 4.04 20.47 19.00
N SER A 857 4.55 19.89 20.08
CA SER A 857 3.94 20.06 21.39
C SER A 857 4.08 21.49 21.93
N VAL A 858 3.22 21.85 22.87
CA VAL A 858 3.30 23.18 23.55
C VAL A 858 4.61 23.27 24.31
N GLU A 859 5.01 22.24 25.02
CA GLU A 859 6.23 22.17 25.82
C GLU A 859 7.48 22.32 24.96
N ASP A 860 7.57 21.55 23.88
CA ASP A 860 8.73 21.61 22.95
C ASP A 860 8.83 22.99 22.25
N ALA A 861 7.68 23.61 21.97
CA ALA A 861 7.63 24.96 21.40
C ALA A 861 8.12 26.02 22.39
N LEU A 862 7.68 25.93 23.63
CA LEU A 862 8.13 26.85 24.71
C LEU A 862 9.63 26.71 24.98
N ASP A 863 10.14 25.48 25.09
CA ASP A 863 11.56 25.18 25.34
C ASP A 863 12.47 25.76 24.24
N ARG A 864 11.96 25.99 23.04
CA ARG A 864 12.67 26.48 21.84
C ARG A 864 12.31 27.90 21.42
N GLY A 865 11.43 28.56 22.18
CA GLY A 865 10.96 29.90 21.81
C GLY A 865 10.18 29.98 20.49
N VAL A 866 9.49 28.90 20.11
CA VAL A 866 8.70 28.82 18.87
C VAL A 866 7.26 29.23 19.16
N ALA A 867 6.76 30.25 18.45
CA ALA A 867 5.36 30.63 18.49
C ALA A 867 4.52 29.82 17.45
N ASP A 868 3.20 29.71 17.69
CA ASP A 868 2.31 29.14 16.67
C ASP A 868 2.34 29.97 15.39
N ALA A 869 2.34 29.34 14.26
CA ALA A 869 2.50 29.88 12.91
C ALA A 869 3.87 30.54 12.63
N ALA A 870 4.86 30.39 13.50
CA ALA A 870 6.22 30.82 13.22
C ALA A 870 6.88 29.90 12.19
N ARG A 871 7.77 30.46 11.36
CA ARG A 871 8.65 29.69 10.49
C ARG A 871 9.80 29.12 11.32
N VAL A 872 10.06 27.84 11.14
CA VAL A 872 11.10 27.11 11.85
C VAL A 872 12.01 26.38 10.89
N ARG A 873 13.27 26.23 11.27
CA ARG A 873 14.25 25.37 10.66
C ARG A 873 14.23 24.01 11.37
N VAL A 874 14.09 22.95 10.63
CA VAL A 874 14.16 21.56 11.08
C VAL A 874 15.39 20.93 10.49
N PHE A 875 16.24 20.29 11.30
CA PHE A 875 17.53 19.77 10.84
C PHE A 875 17.98 18.53 11.62
N ASN A 876 18.90 17.81 11.01
CA ASN A 876 19.66 16.71 11.60
C ASN A 876 21.05 16.62 10.92
N ASP A 877 21.82 15.53 11.16
CA ASP A 877 23.16 15.35 10.58
C ASP A 877 23.17 15.19 9.06
N ILE A 878 21.99 15.00 8.42
CA ILE A 878 21.88 14.74 6.99
C ILE A 878 21.60 16.01 6.20
N ASP A 879 20.54 16.75 6.58
CA ASP A 879 20.11 17.97 5.88
C ASP A 879 19.18 18.81 6.77
N GLU A 880 18.59 19.85 6.20
CA GLU A 880 17.65 20.76 6.84
C GLU A 880 16.52 21.20 5.90
N PHE A 881 15.41 21.64 6.45
CA PHE A 881 14.35 22.33 5.73
C PHE A 881 13.62 23.35 6.60
N GLU A 882 12.91 24.29 5.97
CA GLU A 882 12.06 25.27 6.67
C GLU A 882 10.58 24.95 6.48
N VAL A 883 9.80 25.14 7.56
CA VAL A 883 8.37 24.85 7.58
C VAL A 883 7.64 25.73 8.59
N ILE A 884 6.33 25.89 8.46
CA ILE A 884 5.51 26.57 9.47
C ILE A 884 5.24 25.64 10.65
N ALA A 885 5.50 26.11 11.86
CA ALA A 885 5.13 25.39 13.08
C ALA A 885 3.63 25.54 13.38
N LYS A 886 3.00 24.45 13.78
CA LYS A 886 1.68 24.44 14.40
C LYS A 886 1.80 23.87 15.80
N VAL A 887 1.74 24.74 16.78
CA VAL A 887 1.80 24.36 18.19
C VAL A 887 0.45 23.77 18.60
N SER A 888 0.46 22.58 19.21
CA SER A 888 -0.75 21.86 19.55
C SER A 888 -0.60 21.02 20.82
N PRO A 889 -1.56 21.06 21.75
CA PRO A 889 -1.58 20.21 22.93
C PRO A 889 -1.89 18.74 22.61
N SER A 890 -2.26 18.43 21.35
CA SER A 890 -2.54 17.06 20.90
C SER A 890 -1.27 16.27 20.57
N VAL A 891 -0.13 16.96 20.43
CA VAL A 891 1.16 16.35 20.14
C VAL A 891 1.91 16.09 21.43
N ARG A 892 2.51 14.92 21.55
CA ARG A 892 3.33 14.55 22.69
C ARG A 892 4.65 15.31 22.70
N ARG A 893 5.17 15.65 23.89
CA ARG A 893 6.54 16.13 24.05
C ARG A 893 7.56 15.12 23.47
N GLY A 894 8.55 15.62 22.74
CA GLY A 894 9.56 14.81 22.06
C GLY A 894 9.14 14.30 20.68
N GLN A 895 7.99 14.73 20.16
CA GLN A 895 7.49 14.35 18.83
C GLN A 895 7.19 15.60 18.00
N VAL A 896 7.51 15.52 16.71
CA VAL A 896 7.01 16.46 15.70
C VAL A 896 6.36 15.68 14.56
N ILE A 897 5.28 16.23 13.98
CA ILE A 897 4.48 15.54 12.98
C ILE A 897 4.40 16.39 11.71
N ILE A 898 4.84 15.84 10.59
CA ILE A 898 4.59 16.43 9.27
C ILE A 898 3.81 15.43 8.42
N TYR A 899 2.57 15.79 8.08
CA TYR A 899 1.78 14.94 7.19
C TYR A 899 2.42 14.92 5.81
N HIS A 900 2.57 13.71 5.24
CA HIS A 900 3.34 13.49 4.03
C HIS A 900 2.69 14.07 2.76
N ALA A 901 3.41 13.92 1.66
CA ALA A 901 2.94 14.13 0.29
C ALA A 901 2.97 15.57 -0.23
N TRP A 902 3.61 16.47 0.47
CA TRP A 902 3.97 17.76 -0.08
C TRP A 902 4.97 17.60 -1.23
N GLU A 903 4.79 18.36 -2.29
CA GLU A 903 5.77 18.45 -3.38
C GLU A 903 7.01 19.22 -2.91
N ASN A 904 8.16 18.87 -3.45
CA ASN A 904 9.42 19.50 -3.03
C ASN A 904 9.41 21.01 -3.32
N PHE A 905 8.80 21.45 -4.42
CA PHE A 905 8.67 22.86 -4.77
C PHE A 905 7.75 23.69 -3.86
N GLN A 906 6.99 23.06 -2.96
CA GLN A 906 6.16 23.75 -1.98
C GLN A 906 6.96 24.17 -0.72
N PHE A 907 8.20 23.70 -0.60
CA PHE A 907 9.13 24.11 0.46
C PHE A 907 10.09 25.18 -0.05
N LYS A 908 10.61 25.99 0.84
CA LYS A 908 11.63 26.99 0.54
C LYS A 908 12.84 26.31 -0.11
N ASN A 909 13.33 26.86 -1.20
CA ASN A 909 14.47 26.33 -1.97
C ASN A 909 14.29 24.88 -2.47
N GLY A 910 13.06 24.37 -2.55
CA GLY A 910 12.79 23.00 -2.96
C GLY A 910 13.24 21.93 -1.94
N LYS A 911 13.60 22.32 -0.72
CA LYS A 911 14.02 21.41 0.34
C LYS A 911 12.87 21.08 1.28
N GLY A 912 12.43 19.84 1.26
CA GLY A 912 11.38 19.31 2.13
C GLY A 912 11.90 18.27 3.12
N PHE A 913 11.02 17.72 3.92
CA PHE A 913 11.37 16.74 4.97
C PHE A 913 12.03 15.47 4.42
N GLN A 914 11.75 15.06 3.17
CA GLN A 914 12.41 13.91 2.55
C GLN A 914 13.93 14.07 2.40
N ASN A 915 14.44 15.29 2.43
CA ASN A 915 15.87 15.54 2.31
C ASN A 915 16.65 14.94 3.48
N LEU A 916 16.08 14.99 4.70
CA LEU A 916 16.76 14.61 5.93
C LEU A 916 16.35 13.22 6.48
N ILE A 917 15.48 12.48 5.78
CA ILE A 917 15.10 11.13 6.20
C ILE A 917 16.12 10.13 5.66
N PRO A 918 16.85 9.38 6.53
CA PRO A 918 17.93 8.51 6.09
C PRO A 918 17.49 7.22 5.44
N ALA A 919 16.23 6.80 5.60
CA ALA A 919 15.69 5.51 5.15
C ALA A 919 16.63 4.32 5.51
N PRO A 920 16.91 4.07 6.79
CA PRO A 920 17.83 3.03 7.20
C PRO A 920 17.32 1.64 6.78
N LEU A 921 18.24 0.80 6.29
CA LEU A 921 17.96 -0.57 5.89
C LEU A 921 18.11 -1.50 7.10
N ASN A 922 17.04 -2.17 7.52
CA ASN A 922 17.09 -3.13 8.61
C ASN A 922 17.74 -4.45 8.15
N ALA A 923 18.73 -4.94 8.93
CA ALA A 923 19.48 -6.14 8.58
C ALA A 923 18.59 -7.39 8.42
N VAL A 924 17.60 -7.59 9.29
CA VAL A 924 16.71 -8.76 9.19
C VAL A 924 15.80 -8.75 7.95
N GLU A 925 15.58 -7.57 7.35
CA GLU A 925 14.83 -7.46 6.10
C GLU A 925 15.57 -8.06 4.91
N LEU A 926 16.87 -8.24 5.02
CA LEU A 926 17.73 -8.91 4.03
C LEU A 926 17.70 -10.43 4.15
N ALA A 927 17.11 -10.97 5.22
CA ALA A 927 16.99 -12.41 5.43
C ALA A 927 16.11 -13.07 4.36
N GLY A 928 16.45 -14.31 4.04
CA GLY A 928 15.72 -15.14 3.10
C GLY A 928 16.17 -16.61 3.18
N GLY A 929 16.02 -17.35 2.09
CA GLY A 929 16.51 -18.72 1.97
C GLY A 929 15.65 -19.79 2.65
N GLN A 930 15.08 -19.52 3.81
CA GLN A 930 14.26 -20.46 4.57
C GLN A 930 12.78 -20.29 4.20
N PHE A 931 12.13 -21.36 3.83
CA PHE A 931 10.72 -21.51 3.48
C PHE A 931 9.95 -20.19 3.20
N HIS A 932 9.08 -19.73 4.12
CA HIS A 932 8.26 -18.53 3.94
C HIS A 932 9.05 -17.22 4.06
N LEU A 933 10.29 -17.22 4.53
CA LEU A 933 11.13 -16.01 4.60
C LEU A 933 11.77 -15.64 3.27
N ARG A 934 11.55 -16.43 2.21
CA ARG A 934 11.95 -16.10 0.85
C ARG A 934 11.07 -14.98 0.30
N PRO A 935 11.66 -13.96 -0.36
CA PRO A 935 10.90 -12.84 -0.87
C PRO A 935 9.88 -13.27 -1.94
N ILE A 936 8.76 -12.56 -1.94
CA ILE A 936 7.71 -12.62 -2.97
C ILE A 936 7.40 -11.20 -3.42
N THR A 937 6.67 -11.03 -4.54
CA THR A 937 6.10 -9.73 -4.87
C THR A 937 5.30 -9.19 -3.69
N ILE A 938 5.46 -7.91 -3.40
CA ILE A 938 4.87 -7.13 -2.30
C ILE A 938 5.27 -7.52 -0.87
N ALA A 939 5.99 -8.63 -0.63
CA ALA A 939 6.35 -9.03 0.72
C ALA A 939 7.75 -9.63 0.86
N LEU A 940 8.30 -9.60 2.09
CA LEU A 940 9.59 -10.18 2.48
C LEU A 940 10.80 -9.62 1.69
N GLN A 941 10.60 -8.49 1.06
CA GLN A 941 11.64 -7.64 0.50
C GLN A 941 11.97 -6.53 1.50
N PRO A 942 13.16 -5.93 1.46
CA PRO A 942 13.45 -4.75 2.25
C PRO A 942 12.48 -3.61 2.00
N SER A 943 12.19 -2.83 3.02
CA SER A 943 11.22 -1.74 2.96
C SER A 943 11.83 -0.41 3.40
N HIS A 944 11.37 0.71 2.82
CA HIS A 944 11.82 2.03 3.26
C HIS A 944 11.10 2.46 4.54
N THR A 945 11.87 2.91 5.51
CA THR A 945 11.37 3.41 6.80
C THR A 945 11.52 4.93 6.92
N ASP A 946 10.67 5.59 7.69
CA ASP A 946 10.69 7.05 7.84
C ASP A 946 10.17 7.56 9.21
N ARG A 947 9.79 6.65 10.12
CA ARG A 947 9.15 7.02 11.38
C ARG A 947 10.11 7.23 12.55
N ASP A 948 11.37 6.81 12.42
CA ASP A 948 12.39 6.85 13.48
C ASP A 948 13.40 8.00 13.30
N THR A 949 13.14 8.91 12.36
CA THR A 949 14.06 10.03 12.06
C THR A 949 14.13 10.99 13.23
N ARG A 950 15.34 11.32 13.67
CA ARG A 950 15.62 12.28 14.74
C ARG A 950 15.92 13.66 14.17
N VAL A 951 15.39 14.68 14.83
CA VAL A 951 15.55 16.08 14.39
C VAL A 951 15.64 17.04 15.57
N GLU A 952 16.16 18.23 15.28
CA GLU A 952 16.04 19.42 16.13
C GLU A 952 15.27 20.52 15.38
N VAL A 953 14.64 21.40 16.14
CA VAL A 953 13.81 22.51 15.63
C VAL A 953 14.24 23.80 16.28
N GLN A 954 14.42 24.86 15.50
CA GLN A 954 14.71 26.21 16.00
C GLN A 954 13.97 27.26 15.16
N PRO A 955 13.72 28.48 15.67
CA PRO A 955 13.23 29.59 14.86
C PRO A 955 14.11 29.80 13.61
N ALA A 956 13.49 30.08 12.46
CA ALA A 956 14.17 30.26 11.17
C ALA A 956 14.69 31.69 11.02
#